data_50dc7689e224bf3409609a9b58c2c158
#
_entry.id   50dc7689e224bf3409609a9b58c2c158
#
_cell.length_a   1.000
_cell.length_b   1.000
_cell.length_c   1.000
_cell.angle_alpha   90.00
_cell.angle_beta   90.00
_cell.angle_gamma   90.00
#
_symmetry.space_group_name_H-M   'P 1'
#
loop_
_entity.id
_entity.type
_entity.pdbx_description
1 polymer ?
#
loop_
_entity_poly.entity_id
_entity_poly.type
_entity_poly.pdbx_seq_one_letter_code
_entity_poly.pdbx_strand_id
1 'polypeptide(L)'
;MKISFLINNIYGIGGTNRTVINLAEALAVHHKVEIVSVFRRAATPKFDISSRVGVRALVDLRPGSADRGAPGSDEPSEVVPRQEEFSAQYSKFTDERIVRELKKTDADVVVGTRPSLNLFVAAHTREGALRVAQEHMTHLAIPLPVRAEMARVYPRLDAITTVTEADARSFMENTPIAGLTVVGIPNSVPRPAVQPSDGMRKIVVSAGRMHRIKRYDLLVRAFGSLSEEFSDWQLRIYGDGGEAAKLRALVTELGLNGRVLLMGGFSPIESEWAKGSIAAVTSSAESFGMTLVEAMRCGLPVVSTDCPVGPREILTDGEDGFLVPNGDVRGIAWGLRRLMGDESLRREMGEAALRNASRYDPAAVADRYVELFQEAARRRAAAVRGYREPAVAARRATDRASVPPATLRAAAVDVTTDGAGWLRFNAEGPGEGRHRWQFVLRHRPSDGERRPDFPVRTSRTHLENGGTRYTAALGPSALDELGDGRWQVTMGSPRSAAIHMKAGIRDTRTLVDARERALRRPSPDPILWNLPYAQANGRLMLRTVRREEHAECTGVDIGAAAVTVHGVLCGDRRIHPGALFVVSRRGRHGRNITVPAQQLGRQGFRAEVPVREVVDQRLERWEDWDWWFQPDPDDRHKVRVCHLLEDFPDVKGAYAYPSVPLVGDEASEHFVVHPARPVWVRPYCSASGAMAMNVVDR
;
A
#
# COMPACT_ATOMS: atom_id res chain seq x y z
N MET A 1 0.48 -4.65 33.93
CA MET A 1 0.86 -6.03 33.50
C MET A 1 2.06 -5.95 32.59
N LYS A 2 2.86 -7.02 32.56
CA LYS A 2 3.85 -7.26 31.51
C LYS A 2 3.25 -8.23 30.49
N ILE A 3 3.17 -7.81 29.22
CA ILE A 3 2.53 -8.58 28.14
C ILE A 3 3.58 -8.90 27.08
N SER A 4 3.69 -10.17 26.69
CA SER A 4 4.63 -10.63 25.66
C SER A 4 3.86 -11.24 24.49
N PHE A 5 4.05 -10.69 23.30
CA PHE A 5 3.52 -11.24 22.05
C PHE A 5 4.58 -12.12 21.38
N LEU A 6 4.26 -13.38 21.14
CA LEU A 6 5.10 -14.29 20.36
C LEU A 6 4.63 -14.32 18.92
N ILE A 7 5.48 -13.85 17.99
CA ILE A 7 5.17 -13.75 16.56
C ILE A 7 6.22 -14.47 15.71
N ASN A 8 5.82 -15.01 14.56
CA ASN A 8 6.74 -15.72 13.65
C ASN A 8 7.88 -14.80 13.17
N ASN A 9 7.55 -13.65 12.52
CA ASN A 9 8.54 -12.73 11.99
C ASN A 9 8.00 -11.29 11.91
N ILE A 10 8.33 -10.48 12.90
CA ILE A 10 7.90 -9.05 12.95
C ILE A 10 8.62 -8.18 11.92
N TYR A 11 9.72 -8.66 11.35
CA TYR A 11 10.53 -7.92 10.37
C TYR A 11 9.95 -7.94 8.95
N GLY A 12 8.88 -8.73 8.71
CA GLY A 12 8.20 -8.85 7.43
C GLY A 12 7.03 -7.88 7.26
N ILE A 13 6.34 -7.99 6.10
CA ILE A 13 5.09 -7.29 5.80
C ILE A 13 3.95 -8.30 5.90
N GLY A 14 2.85 -7.93 6.58
CA GLY A 14 1.66 -8.78 6.67
C GLY A 14 0.60 -8.21 7.59
N GLY A 15 -0.65 -8.64 7.42
CA GLY A 15 -1.79 -8.21 8.24
C GLY A 15 -1.59 -8.52 9.71
N THR A 16 -1.13 -9.74 10.05
CA THR A 16 -0.83 -10.14 11.43
C THR A 16 0.21 -9.23 12.08
N ASN A 17 1.30 -8.86 11.34
CA ASN A 17 2.31 -7.94 11.87
C ASN A 17 1.70 -6.58 12.19
N ARG A 18 0.90 -6.03 11.27
CA ARG A 18 0.23 -4.73 11.47
C ARG A 18 -0.70 -4.78 12.68
N THR A 19 -1.51 -5.83 12.80
CA THR A 19 -2.43 -6.03 13.92
C THR A 19 -1.72 -6.12 15.27
N VAL A 20 -0.66 -6.94 15.34
CA VAL A 20 0.12 -7.10 16.58
C VAL A 20 0.80 -5.79 16.98
N ILE A 21 1.34 -5.03 16.02
CA ILE A 21 1.95 -3.73 16.30
C ILE A 21 0.89 -2.76 16.84
N ASN A 22 -0.24 -2.60 16.16
CA ASN A 22 -1.31 -1.69 16.58
C ASN A 22 -1.80 -2.00 18.00
N LEU A 23 -2.01 -3.28 18.31
CA LEU A 23 -2.43 -3.73 19.62
C LEU A 23 -1.34 -3.53 20.68
N ALA A 24 -0.10 -3.90 20.38
CA ALA A 24 1.03 -3.75 21.29
C ALA A 24 1.29 -2.28 21.65
N GLU A 25 1.20 -1.38 20.67
CA GLU A 25 1.35 0.07 20.90
C GLU A 25 0.23 0.66 21.75
N ALA A 26 -1.02 0.23 21.52
CA ALA A 26 -2.15 0.66 22.31
C ALA A 26 -2.04 0.17 23.78
N LEU A 27 -1.70 -1.10 23.98
CA LEU A 27 -1.46 -1.66 25.31
C LEU A 27 -0.24 -1.01 26.01
N ALA A 28 0.79 -0.60 25.26
CA ALA A 28 2.01 0.02 25.80
C ALA A 28 1.78 1.42 26.39
N VAL A 29 0.60 2.00 26.22
CA VAL A 29 0.19 3.23 26.90
C VAL A 29 0.13 3.04 28.42
N HIS A 30 -0.38 1.88 28.86
CA HIS A 30 -0.63 1.59 30.29
C HIS A 30 0.09 0.34 30.80
N HIS A 31 0.73 -0.43 29.93
CA HIS A 31 1.35 -1.72 30.27
C HIS A 31 2.79 -1.81 29.73
N LYS A 32 3.60 -2.70 30.30
CA LYS A 32 4.89 -3.05 29.74
C LYS A 32 4.70 -4.11 28.66
N VAL A 33 5.01 -3.78 27.41
CA VAL A 33 4.75 -4.65 26.27
C VAL A 33 6.02 -4.97 25.52
N GLU A 34 6.20 -6.23 25.16
CA GLU A 34 7.26 -6.67 24.25
C GLU A 34 6.71 -7.56 23.13
N ILE A 35 7.37 -7.51 21.97
CA ILE A 35 7.17 -8.41 20.84
C ILE A 35 8.40 -9.30 20.71
N VAL A 36 8.20 -10.60 20.89
CA VAL A 36 9.21 -11.64 20.71
C VAL A 36 9.02 -12.26 19.33
N SER A 37 9.89 -11.93 18.40
CA SER A 37 9.90 -12.50 17.06
C SER A 37 10.66 -13.82 17.08
N VAL A 38 10.09 -14.91 16.56
CA VAL A 38 10.87 -16.15 16.41
C VAL A 38 12.03 -15.89 15.47
N PHE A 39 11.77 -15.34 14.29
CA PHE A 39 12.80 -15.10 13.28
C PHE A 39 13.13 -13.62 13.10
N ARG A 40 14.41 -13.36 12.81
CA ARG A 40 14.92 -12.09 12.33
C ARG A 40 15.54 -12.26 10.95
N ARG A 41 14.89 -11.75 9.90
CA ARG A 41 15.36 -11.85 8.51
C ARG A 41 15.84 -10.53 7.92
N ALA A 42 15.65 -9.42 8.64
CA ALA A 42 16.07 -8.08 8.21
C ALA A 42 16.68 -7.30 9.38
N ALA A 43 17.41 -6.23 9.07
CA ALA A 43 18.06 -5.40 10.09
C ALA A 43 17.04 -4.69 10.97
N THR A 44 15.94 -4.19 10.37
CA THR A 44 14.86 -3.44 11.04
C THR A 44 13.50 -3.97 10.59
N PRO A 45 12.46 -3.89 11.42
CA PRO A 45 11.08 -4.14 11.01
C PRO A 45 10.69 -3.26 9.80
N LYS A 46 9.76 -3.77 8.99
CA LYS A 46 9.23 -3.04 7.83
C LYS A 46 8.19 -2.00 8.21
N PHE A 47 7.47 -2.24 9.30
CA PHE A 47 6.61 -1.24 9.93
C PHE A 47 7.37 -0.55 11.06
N ASP A 48 7.14 0.74 11.24
CA ASP A 48 7.65 1.46 12.39
C ASP A 48 6.95 0.95 13.65
N ILE A 49 7.69 0.79 14.73
CA ILE A 49 7.20 0.32 16.03
C ILE A 49 7.63 1.35 17.07
N SER A 50 6.68 1.82 17.88
CA SER A 50 6.92 2.76 18.97
C SER A 50 8.03 2.27 19.90
N SER A 51 8.90 3.16 20.35
CA SER A 51 9.94 2.85 21.33
C SER A 51 9.40 2.39 22.71
N ARG A 52 8.08 2.54 22.94
CA ARG A 52 7.41 2.01 24.14
C ARG A 52 7.27 0.48 24.11
N VAL A 53 7.36 -0.13 22.91
CA VAL A 53 7.25 -1.58 22.72
C VAL A 53 8.64 -2.18 22.57
N GLY A 54 9.01 -3.08 23.46
CA GLY A 54 10.26 -3.85 23.34
C GLY A 54 10.17 -4.81 22.15
N VAL A 55 11.25 -4.90 21.35
CA VAL A 55 11.30 -5.85 20.22
C VAL A 55 12.61 -6.64 20.30
N ARG A 56 12.50 -7.96 20.29
CA ARG A 56 13.66 -8.88 20.23
C ARG A 56 13.36 -10.10 19.39
N ALA A 57 14.39 -10.79 18.96
CA ALA A 57 14.27 -12.02 18.18
C ALA A 57 14.96 -13.20 18.86
N LEU A 58 14.45 -14.40 18.64
CA LEU A 58 15.00 -15.65 19.19
C LEU A 58 16.04 -16.27 18.27
N VAL A 59 15.85 -16.16 16.96
CA VAL A 59 16.71 -16.76 15.92
C VAL A 59 17.03 -15.69 14.86
N ASP A 60 18.30 -15.42 14.67
CA ASP A 60 18.77 -14.47 13.64
C ASP A 60 19.17 -15.22 12.36
N LEU A 61 18.38 -15.03 11.29
CA LEU A 61 18.60 -15.66 9.99
C LEU A 61 19.22 -14.71 8.95
N ARG A 62 19.74 -13.56 9.37
CA ARG A 62 20.43 -12.64 8.44
C ARG A 62 21.74 -13.28 7.93
N PRO A 63 22.24 -12.87 6.75
CA PRO A 63 23.54 -13.33 6.27
C PRO A 63 24.65 -13.09 7.31
N GLY A 64 25.46 -14.12 7.55
CA GLY A 64 26.56 -14.04 8.53
C GLY A 64 26.17 -14.25 10.00
N SER A 65 24.90 -14.53 10.31
CA SER A 65 24.48 -14.85 11.68
C SER A 65 24.94 -16.25 12.11
N ALA A 66 25.32 -16.40 13.37
CA ALA A 66 25.70 -17.67 13.98
C ALA A 66 24.54 -18.69 14.10
N ASP A 67 23.28 -18.20 14.06
CA ASP A 67 22.12 -19.09 14.12
C ASP A 67 21.84 -19.81 12.78
N ARG A 68 22.44 -19.35 11.66
CA ARG A 68 22.33 -20.03 10.37
C ARG A 68 23.19 -21.28 10.35
N GLY A 69 22.54 -22.43 10.15
CA GLY A 69 23.23 -23.74 10.16
C GLY A 69 23.62 -24.20 11.57
N ALA A 70 22.98 -23.66 12.62
CA ALA A 70 23.16 -24.15 13.98
C ALA A 70 22.73 -25.65 14.11
N PRO A 71 23.30 -26.44 15.00
CA PRO A 71 22.87 -27.79 15.23
C PRO A 71 21.37 -27.92 15.46
N GLY A 72 20.70 -28.84 14.77
CA GLY A 72 19.25 -29.02 14.83
C GLY A 72 18.44 -28.10 13.92
N SER A 73 19.09 -27.19 13.14
CA SER A 73 18.39 -26.28 12.20
C SER A 73 17.78 -27.01 11.00
N ASP A 74 18.33 -28.17 10.63
CA ASP A 74 17.85 -28.99 9.50
C ASP A 74 16.92 -30.13 9.96
N GLU A 75 16.78 -30.34 11.29
CA GLU A 75 15.85 -31.30 11.86
C GLU A 75 14.45 -30.66 11.94
N PRO A 76 13.37 -31.29 11.42
CA PRO A 76 12.02 -30.76 11.52
C PRO A 76 11.59 -30.48 12.95
N SER A 77 10.71 -29.49 13.14
CA SER A 77 10.06 -29.23 14.43
C SER A 77 9.32 -30.47 14.93
N GLU A 78 9.42 -30.72 16.22
CA GLU A 78 8.67 -31.77 16.93
C GLU A 78 7.31 -31.27 17.46
N VAL A 79 7.10 -29.96 17.50
CA VAL A 79 5.90 -29.30 18.04
C VAL A 79 4.94 -28.84 16.94
N VAL A 80 5.47 -28.35 15.82
CA VAL A 80 4.66 -27.79 14.74
C VAL A 80 4.26 -28.87 13.73
N PRO A 81 2.94 -29.14 13.55
CA PRO A 81 2.48 -30.11 12.56
C PRO A 81 2.95 -29.75 11.14
N ARG A 82 3.35 -30.74 10.35
CA ARG A 82 3.85 -30.54 8.97
C ARG A 82 2.86 -29.86 8.04
N GLN A 83 1.57 -29.95 8.32
CA GLN A 83 0.48 -29.33 7.55
C GLN A 83 0.24 -27.86 7.92
N GLU A 84 0.90 -27.33 8.96
CA GLU A 84 0.83 -25.90 9.26
C GLU A 84 1.58 -25.11 8.17
N GLU A 85 1.01 -23.97 7.75
CA GLU A 85 1.46 -23.20 6.59
C GLU A 85 2.95 -22.84 6.58
N PHE A 86 3.51 -22.57 7.76
CA PHE A 86 4.92 -22.20 7.91
C PHE A 86 5.77 -23.30 8.58
N SER A 87 5.27 -24.53 8.65
CA SER A 87 5.95 -25.64 9.32
C SER A 87 7.39 -25.81 8.87
N ALA A 88 7.66 -25.64 7.57
CA ALA A 88 9.02 -25.74 7.00
C ALA A 88 10.01 -24.66 7.52
N GLN A 89 9.54 -23.63 8.23
CA GLN A 89 10.40 -22.62 8.85
C GLN A 89 10.86 -23.03 10.25
N TYR A 90 10.16 -23.97 10.88
CA TYR A 90 10.43 -24.43 12.24
C TYR A 90 11.30 -25.69 12.23
N SER A 91 12.22 -25.77 13.16
CA SER A 91 13.15 -26.86 13.34
C SER A 91 13.32 -27.17 14.84
N LYS A 92 13.96 -28.27 15.17
CA LYS A 92 14.31 -28.61 16.56
C LYS A 92 15.09 -27.50 17.25
N PHE A 93 16.00 -26.82 16.54
CA PHE A 93 16.72 -25.65 17.05
C PHE A 93 15.77 -24.51 17.42
N THR A 94 14.77 -24.22 16.58
CA THR A 94 13.77 -23.19 16.88
C THR A 94 12.87 -23.58 18.03
N ASP A 95 12.49 -24.85 18.13
CA ASP A 95 11.69 -25.40 19.23
C ASP A 95 12.38 -25.15 20.57
N GLU A 96 13.67 -25.51 20.67
CA GLU A 96 14.46 -25.27 21.87
C GLU A 96 14.54 -23.81 22.28
N ARG A 97 14.70 -22.90 21.29
CA ARG A 97 14.75 -21.45 21.55
C ARG A 97 13.41 -20.93 22.06
N ILE A 98 12.30 -21.33 21.45
CA ILE A 98 10.94 -20.94 21.86
C ILE A 98 10.61 -21.51 23.24
N VAL A 99 10.84 -22.78 23.46
CA VAL A 99 10.57 -23.44 24.76
C VAL A 99 11.38 -22.81 25.89
N ARG A 100 12.68 -22.53 25.66
CA ARG A 100 13.53 -21.83 26.63
C ARG A 100 12.99 -20.45 26.99
N GLU A 101 12.53 -19.71 25.99
CA GLU A 101 11.94 -18.39 26.15
C GLU A 101 10.67 -18.45 27.01
N LEU A 102 9.74 -19.32 26.66
CA LEU A 102 8.44 -19.45 27.34
C LEU A 102 8.57 -19.94 28.79
N LYS A 103 9.55 -20.78 29.07
CA LYS A 103 9.84 -21.23 30.44
C LYS A 103 10.48 -20.14 31.31
N LYS A 104 11.24 -19.22 30.70
CA LYS A 104 11.99 -18.17 31.41
C LYS A 104 11.29 -16.80 31.42
N THR A 105 10.19 -16.64 30.66
CA THR A 105 9.50 -15.35 30.57
C THR A 105 9.09 -14.85 31.95
N ASP A 106 9.22 -13.55 32.18
CA ASP A 106 8.71 -12.85 33.36
C ASP A 106 7.38 -12.11 33.05
N ALA A 107 6.79 -12.34 31.87
CA ALA A 107 5.51 -11.75 31.49
C ALA A 107 4.36 -12.30 32.35
N ASP A 108 3.38 -11.44 32.64
CA ASP A 108 2.12 -11.81 33.25
C ASP A 108 1.18 -12.50 32.25
N VAL A 109 1.27 -12.08 30.97
CA VAL A 109 0.46 -12.59 29.86
C VAL A 109 1.37 -12.90 28.67
N VAL A 110 1.22 -14.08 28.09
CA VAL A 110 1.88 -14.47 26.85
C VAL A 110 0.82 -14.75 25.79
N VAL A 111 0.92 -14.02 24.66
CA VAL A 111 0.00 -14.11 23.53
C VAL A 111 0.72 -14.72 22.34
N GLY A 112 0.30 -15.91 21.90
CA GLY A 112 0.73 -16.48 20.63
C GLY A 112 -0.14 -15.95 19.49
N THR A 113 0.40 -15.78 18.28
CA THR A 113 -0.26 -15.06 17.19
C THR A 113 -0.57 -15.92 15.96
N ARG A 114 -0.49 -17.23 16.09
CA ARG A 114 -0.86 -18.20 15.05
C ARG A 114 -0.85 -19.63 15.61
N PRO A 115 -1.50 -20.60 14.95
CA PRO A 115 -1.61 -21.98 15.46
C PRO A 115 -0.28 -22.58 15.91
N SER A 116 0.78 -22.51 15.06
CA SER A 116 2.11 -23.04 15.44
C SER A 116 2.64 -22.46 16.75
N LEU A 117 2.54 -21.15 16.95
CA LEU A 117 3.02 -20.49 18.17
C LEU A 117 2.10 -20.71 19.37
N ASN A 118 0.79 -20.80 19.12
CA ASN A 118 -0.20 -21.07 20.15
C ASN A 118 -0.02 -22.46 20.76
N LEU A 119 0.44 -23.46 19.97
CA LEU A 119 0.83 -24.78 20.50
C LEU A 119 1.98 -24.67 21.51
N PHE A 120 3.01 -23.85 21.19
CA PHE A 120 4.12 -23.62 22.14
C PHE A 120 3.63 -22.87 23.38
N VAL A 121 2.83 -21.80 23.22
CA VAL A 121 2.31 -21.04 24.35
C VAL A 121 1.48 -21.91 25.29
N ALA A 122 0.59 -22.73 24.75
CA ALA A 122 -0.22 -23.64 25.54
C ALA A 122 0.61 -24.69 26.28
N ALA A 123 1.62 -25.29 25.62
CA ALA A 123 2.36 -26.42 26.17
C ALA A 123 3.49 -26.00 27.11
N HIS A 124 4.17 -24.86 26.87
CA HIS A 124 5.47 -24.58 27.46
C HIS A 124 5.59 -23.28 28.25
N THR A 125 4.56 -22.39 28.20
CA THR A 125 4.59 -21.18 29.03
C THR A 125 4.57 -21.55 30.53
N ARG A 126 5.39 -20.85 31.31
CA ARG A 126 5.45 -21.06 32.77
C ARG A 126 4.07 -20.92 33.44
N GLU A 127 3.83 -21.61 34.55
CA GLU A 127 2.52 -21.65 35.22
C GLU A 127 2.02 -20.29 35.73
N GLY A 128 2.89 -19.37 36.09
CA GLY A 128 2.53 -18.04 36.61
C GLY A 128 2.01 -17.08 35.57
N ALA A 129 2.16 -17.32 34.27
CA ALA A 129 1.71 -16.45 33.20
C ALA A 129 0.39 -16.94 32.58
N LEU A 130 -0.50 -16.01 32.19
CA LEU A 130 -1.67 -16.31 31.37
C LEU A 130 -1.25 -16.73 29.97
N ARG A 131 -1.90 -17.73 29.42
CA ARG A 131 -1.66 -18.33 28.12
C ARG A 131 -2.79 -17.98 27.18
N VAL A 132 -2.57 -17.09 26.24
CA VAL A 132 -3.60 -16.59 25.32
C VAL A 132 -3.22 -16.95 23.89
N ALA A 133 -4.16 -17.52 23.15
CA ALA A 133 -4.01 -17.72 21.70
C ALA A 133 -4.75 -16.63 20.95
N GLN A 134 -4.10 -16.03 19.97
CA GLN A 134 -4.71 -15.12 19.01
C GLN A 134 -4.71 -15.80 17.63
N GLU A 135 -5.89 -16.09 17.10
CA GLU A 135 -6.08 -16.72 15.81
C GLU A 135 -6.44 -15.67 14.75
N HIS A 136 -5.56 -15.51 13.76
CA HIS A 136 -5.75 -14.59 12.64
C HIS A 136 -6.26 -15.27 11.37
N MET A 137 -6.33 -16.59 11.37
CA MET A 137 -6.89 -17.38 10.27
C MET A 137 -8.29 -17.85 10.66
N THR A 138 -9.17 -17.90 9.67
CA THR A 138 -10.49 -18.51 9.87
C THR A 138 -10.32 -19.96 10.29
N HIS A 139 -11.01 -20.38 11.35
CA HIS A 139 -10.85 -21.70 11.94
C HIS A 139 -11.01 -22.85 10.94
N LEU A 140 -12.01 -22.77 10.06
CA LEU A 140 -12.23 -23.78 9.02
C LEU A 140 -11.16 -23.81 7.92
N ALA A 141 -10.37 -22.75 7.76
CA ALA A 141 -9.22 -22.75 6.84
C ALA A 141 -7.97 -23.41 7.42
N ILE A 142 -7.96 -23.70 8.74
CA ILE A 142 -6.86 -24.42 9.39
C ILE A 142 -6.95 -25.91 9.03
N PRO A 143 -5.87 -26.56 8.53
CA PRO A 143 -5.89 -27.97 8.17
C PRO A 143 -6.32 -28.89 9.31
N LEU A 144 -7.08 -29.95 9.00
CA LEU A 144 -7.60 -30.89 10.00
C LEU A 144 -6.53 -31.45 10.97
N PRO A 145 -5.32 -31.87 10.51
CA PRO A 145 -4.30 -32.35 11.43
C PRO A 145 -3.83 -31.29 12.43
N VAL A 146 -3.79 -30.02 12.00
CA VAL A 146 -3.44 -28.90 12.89
C VAL A 146 -4.55 -28.68 13.92
N ARG A 147 -5.83 -28.70 13.50
CA ARG A 147 -6.98 -28.60 14.41
C ARG A 147 -7.03 -29.75 15.43
N ALA A 148 -6.70 -30.94 15.01
CA ALA A 148 -6.60 -32.09 15.93
C ALA A 148 -5.53 -31.85 17.01
N GLU A 149 -4.38 -31.30 16.65
CA GLU A 149 -3.32 -30.97 17.62
C GLU A 149 -3.74 -29.78 18.50
N MET A 150 -4.43 -28.77 17.95
CA MET A 150 -5.03 -27.69 18.74
C MET A 150 -6.00 -28.25 19.79
N ALA A 151 -6.93 -29.16 19.42
CA ALA A 151 -7.87 -29.78 20.33
C ALA A 151 -7.15 -30.53 21.49
N ARG A 152 -6.01 -31.11 21.24
CA ARG A 152 -5.19 -31.83 22.23
C ARG A 152 -4.46 -30.88 23.19
N VAL A 153 -3.96 -29.75 22.70
CA VAL A 153 -3.02 -28.89 23.45
C VAL A 153 -3.71 -27.65 24.02
N TYR A 154 -4.69 -27.06 23.34
CA TYR A 154 -5.37 -25.82 23.73
C TYR A 154 -6.20 -25.87 25.02
N PRO A 155 -6.60 -27.05 25.60
CA PRO A 155 -7.15 -27.09 26.95
C PRO A 155 -6.25 -26.49 28.04
N ARG A 156 -4.97 -26.25 27.72
CA ARG A 156 -4.00 -25.60 28.62
C ARG A 156 -3.96 -24.08 28.51
N LEU A 157 -4.69 -23.50 27.56
CA LEU A 157 -4.84 -22.05 27.40
C LEU A 157 -5.83 -21.48 28.43
N ASP A 158 -5.68 -20.20 28.75
CA ASP A 158 -6.60 -19.46 29.59
C ASP A 158 -7.70 -18.76 28.74
N ALA A 159 -7.37 -18.38 27.47
CA ALA A 159 -8.31 -17.81 26.52
C ALA A 159 -7.84 -17.98 25.07
N ILE A 160 -8.81 -17.93 24.14
CA ILE A 160 -8.58 -17.83 22.70
C ILE A 160 -9.29 -16.60 22.19
N THR A 161 -8.64 -15.82 21.33
CA THR A 161 -9.28 -14.76 20.55
C THR A 161 -9.26 -15.10 19.07
N THR A 162 -10.37 -14.89 18.40
CA THR A 162 -10.50 -14.85 16.95
C THR A 162 -10.72 -13.41 16.51
N VAL A 163 -10.60 -13.13 15.22
CA VAL A 163 -10.74 -11.74 14.71
C VAL A 163 -12.18 -11.36 14.37
N THR A 164 -13.13 -12.33 14.49
CA THR A 164 -14.57 -12.13 14.29
C THR A 164 -15.36 -12.98 15.26
N GLU A 165 -16.58 -12.54 15.62
CA GLU A 165 -17.49 -13.32 16.46
C GLU A 165 -18.00 -14.58 15.72
N ALA A 166 -18.19 -14.49 14.40
CA ALA A 166 -18.58 -15.63 13.58
C ALA A 166 -17.51 -16.74 13.62
N ASP A 167 -16.23 -16.37 13.58
CA ASP A 167 -15.15 -17.36 13.68
C ASP A 167 -15.02 -17.91 15.10
N ALA A 168 -15.28 -17.12 16.14
CA ALA A 168 -15.34 -17.61 17.51
C ALA A 168 -16.45 -18.68 17.69
N ARG A 169 -17.63 -18.44 17.13
CA ARG A 169 -18.73 -19.43 17.13
C ARG A 169 -18.32 -20.68 16.35
N SER A 170 -17.77 -20.51 15.15
CA SER A 170 -17.28 -21.62 14.30
C SER A 170 -16.21 -22.45 15.03
N PHE A 171 -15.33 -21.79 15.78
CA PHE A 171 -14.32 -22.46 16.59
C PHE A 171 -14.96 -23.34 17.66
N MET A 172 -15.91 -22.77 18.44
CA MET A 172 -16.59 -23.51 19.51
C MET A 172 -17.43 -24.69 18.97
N GLU A 173 -18.05 -24.54 17.81
CA GLU A 173 -18.86 -25.60 17.18
C GLU A 173 -17.99 -26.77 16.65
N ASN A 174 -16.83 -26.45 16.05
CA ASN A 174 -16.01 -27.43 15.36
C ASN A 174 -14.82 -27.98 16.19
N THR A 175 -14.44 -27.29 17.26
CA THR A 175 -13.38 -27.73 18.19
C THR A 175 -13.76 -27.36 19.63
N PRO A 176 -14.80 -27.97 20.18
CA PRO A 176 -15.26 -27.65 21.53
C PRO A 176 -14.19 -28.02 22.57
N ILE A 177 -13.74 -27.03 23.34
CA ILE A 177 -12.80 -27.21 24.45
C ILE A 177 -13.50 -26.78 25.72
N ALA A 178 -13.83 -27.75 26.58
CA ALA A 178 -14.57 -27.50 27.82
C ALA A 178 -13.86 -26.49 28.73
N GLY A 179 -14.59 -25.48 29.18
CA GLY A 179 -14.09 -24.49 30.13
C GLY A 179 -13.21 -23.38 29.52
N LEU A 180 -12.90 -23.43 28.23
CA LEU A 180 -12.09 -22.42 27.58
C LEU A 180 -12.97 -21.26 27.05
N THR A 181 -12.50 -20.03 27.26
CA THR A 181 -13.12 -18.83 26.70
C THR A 181 -12.63 -18.60 25.28
N VAL A 182 -13.57 -18.56 24.32
CA VAL A 182 -13.29 -18.17 22.93
C VAL A 182 -14.12 -16.93 22.63
N VAL A 183 -13.47 -15.83 22.26
CA VAL A 183 -14.14 -14.55 21.99
C VAL A 183 -13.64 -13.93 20.67
N GLY A 184 -14.56 -13.28 19.95
CA GLY A 184 -14.21 -12.47 18.81
C GLY A 184 -13.72 -11.10 19.26
N ILE A 185 -12.44 -10.77 19.06
CA ILE A 185 -11.91 -9.42 19.25
C ILE A 185 -11.34 -8.95 17.92
N PRO A 186 -11.93 -7.90 17.31
CA PRO A 186 -11.54 -7.46 15.99
C PRO A 186 -10.11 -6.91 15.96
N ASN A 187 -9.51 -6.92 14.77
CA ASN A 187 -8.26 -6.20 14.54
C ASN A 187 -8.49 -4.69 14.66
N SER A 188 -7.53 -4.00 15.23
CA SER A 188 -7.57 -2.54 15.32
C SER A 188 -6.93 -1.87 14.10
N VAL A 189 -7.50 -0.73 13.71
CA VAL A 189 -6.96 0.15 12.68
C VAL A 189 -6.88 1.57 13.25
N PRO A 190 -5.70 2.15 13.37
CA PRO A 190 -5.53 3.50 13.90
C PRO A 190 -6.19 4.53 12.98
N ARG A 191 -6.58 5.68 13.56
CA ARG A 191 -7.03 6.82 12.76
C ARG A 191 -5.91 7.28 11.83
N PRO A 192 -6.16 7.41 10.52
CA PRO A 192 -5.15 7.87 9.59
C PRO A 192 -4.78 9.34 9.86
N ALA A 193 -3.54 9.72 9.59
CA ALA A 193 -3.10 11.10 9.72
C ALA A 193 -3.50 11.98 8.51
N VAL A 194 -4.13 11.40 7.49
CA VAL A 194 -4.73 12.15 6.38
C VAL A 194 -6.16 12.56 6.71
N GLN A 195 -6.61 13.67 6.15
CA GLN A 195 -8.04 14.02 6.19
C GLN A 195 -8.85 12.99 5.41
N PRO A 196 -10.05 12.62 5.85
CA PRO A 196 -10.93 11.74 5.11
C PRO A 196 -11.21 12.23 3.69
N SER A 197 -11.61 11.35 2.80
CA SER A 197 -12.09 11.70 1.47
C SER A 197 -13.33 12.58 1.55
N ASP A 198 -13.45 13.53 0.63
CA ASP A 198 -14.64 14.35 0.42
C ASP A 198 -15.66 13.70 -0.53
N GLY A 199 -15.34 12.54 -1.10
CA GLY A 199 -16.19 11.80 -2.02
C GLY A 199 -16.31 12.38 -3.44
N MET A 200 -15.52 13.42 -3.76
CA MET A 200 -15.68 14.18 -5.02
C MET A 200 -14.90 13.59 -6.20
N ARG A 201 -13.75 12.95 -5.92
CA ARG A 201 -12.87 12.45 -6.98
C ARG A 201 -13.44 11.18 -7.61
N LYS A 202 -13.37 11.07 -8.91
CA LYS A 202 -13.92 9.96 -9.67
C LYS A 202 -12.95 8.75 -9.69
N ILE A 203 -12.59 8.28 -8.50
CA ILE A 203 -11.65 7.18 -8.30
C ILE A 203 -12.27 6.10 -7.41
N VAL A 204 -12.34 4.89 -7.94
CA VAL A 204 -12.58 3.68 -7.14
C VAL A 204 -11.22 3.13 -6.71
N VAL A 205 -11.04 2.87 -5.43
CA VAL A 205 -9.80 2.32 -4.87
C VAL A 205 -10.01 0.91 -4.36
N SER A 206 -9.05 0.05 -4.64
CA SER A 206 -8.94 -1.26 -4.02
C SER A 206 -7.49 -1.52 -3.60
N ALA A 207 -7.27 -2.19 -2.48
CA ALA A 207 -5.92 -2.49 -2.01
C ALA A 207 -5.82 -3.89 -1.40
N GLY A 208 -4.67 -4.52 -1.63
CA GLY A 208 -4.33 -5.83 -1.07
C GLY A 208 -3.42 -6.62 -1.98
N ARG A 209 -2.90 -7.74 -1.47
CA ARG A 209 -2.04 -8.63 -2.25
C ARG A 209 -2.76 -9.10 -3.52
N MET A 210 -2.13 -9.02 -4.69
CA MET A 210 -2.70 -9.55 -5.94
C MET A 210 -2.64 -11.08 -5.94
N HIS A 211 -3.56 -11.66 -5.21
CA HIS A 211 -3.73 -13.10 -5.01
C HIS A 211 -5.15 -13.53 -5.40
N ARG A 212 -5.32 -14.77 -5.87
CA ARG A 212 -6.61 -15.31 -6.34
C ARG A 212 -7.79 -15.10 -5.37
N ILE A 213 -7.53 -15.10 -4.05
CA ILE A 213 -8.56 -14.87 -3.03
C ILE A 213 -9.17 -13.47 -3.13
N LYS A 214 -8.41 -12.45 -3.56
CA LYS A 214 -8.88 -11.06 -3.66
C LYS A 214 -9.82 -10.80 -4.84
N ARG A 215 -9.88 -11.73 -5.81
CA ARG A 215 -10.80 -11.73 -6.94
C ARG A 215 -10.87 -10.36 -7.65
N TYR A 216 -9.74 -9.72 -7.85
CA TYR A 216 -9.67 -8.48 -8.64
C TYR A 216 -10.15 -8.65 -10.08
N ASP A 217 -10.15 -9.88 -10.59
CA ASP A 217 -10.76 -10.23 -11.87
C ASP A 217 -12.25 -9.86 -11.94
N LEU A 218 -13.01 -10.11 -10.87
CA LEU A 218 -14.43 -9.74 -10.77
C LEU A 218 -14.60 -8.21 -10.72
N LEU A 219 -13.73 -7.52 -9.96
CA LEU A 219 -13.76 -6.06 -9.86
C LEU A 219 -13.49 -5.40 -11.22
N VAL A 220 -12.47 -5.86 -11.94
CA VAL A 220 -12.12 -5.34 -13.27
C VAL A 220 -13.27 -5.57 -14.26
N ARG A 221 -13.91 -6.75 -14.27
CA ARG A 221 -15.09 -7.03 -15.12
C ARG A 221 -16.29 -6.18 -14.74
N ALA A 222 -16.57 -6.02 -13.44
CA ALA A 222 -17.66 -5.17 -12.96
C ALA A 222 -17.45 -3.70 -13.35
N PHE A 223 -16.26 -3.17 -13.14
CA PHE A 223 -15.90 -1.80 -13.54
C PHE A 223 -15.96 -1.64 -15.07
N GLY A 224 -15.48 -2.64 -15.82
CA GLY A 224 -15.51 -2.65 -17.28
C GLY A 224 -16.93 -2.52 -17.84
N SER A 225 -17.92 -3.21 -17.23
CA SER A 225 -19.32 -3.09 -17.64
C SER A 225 -19.94 -1.71 -17.44
N LEU A 226 -19.28 -0.84 -16.69
CA LEU A 226 -19.71 0.54 -16.38
C LEU A 226 -18.88 1.59 -17.13
N SER A 227 -17.87 1.18 -17.87
CA SER A 227 -16.86 2.08 -18.43
C SER A 227 -17.40 3.07 -19.46
N GLU A 228 -18.43 2.72 -20.21
CA GLU A 228 -19.11 3.64 -21.17
C GLU A 228 -19.98 4.66 -20.43
N GLU A 229 -20.77 4.20 -19.45
CA GLU A 229 -21.68 5.05 -18.66
C GLU A 229 -20.92 6.05 -17.79
N PHE A 230 -19.77 5.65 -17.25
CA PHE A 230 -18.93 6.45 -16.34
C PHE A 230 -17.52 6.65 -16.92
N SER A 231 -17.45 7.26 -18.10
CA SER A 231 -16.20 7.40 -18.86
C SER A 231 -15.10 8.21 -18.18
N ASP A 232 -15.39 8.97 -17.15
CA ASP A 232 -14.46 9.81 -16.39
C ASP A 232 -14.03 9.19 -15.04
N TRP A 233 -14.50 7.98 -14.70
CA TRP A 233 -14.07 7.26 -13.51
C TRP A 233 -12.84 6.40 -13.79
N GLN A 234 -11.99 6.23 -12.76
CA GLN A 234 -10.79 5.41 -12.78
C GLN A 234 -10.83 4.38 -11.65
N LEU A 235 -10.37 3.17 -11.92
CA LEU A 235 -10.14 2.14 -10.90
C LEU A 235 -8.64 2.04 -10.62
N ARG A 236 -8.23 2.20 -9.37
CA ARG A 236 -6.85 2.03 -8.91
C ARG A 236 -6.74 0.84 -7.97
N ILE A 237 -5.92 -0.14 -8.33
CA ILE A 237 -5.67 -1.35 -7.53
C ILE A 237 -4.25 -1.31 -7.00
N TYR A 238 -4.10 -1.20 -5.68
CA TYR A 238 -2.82 -1.14 -4.97
C TYR A 238 -2.43 -2.51 -4.43
N GLY A 239 -1.23 -2.94 -4.70
CA GLY A 239 -0.63 -4.18 -4.22
C GLY A 239 0.18 -4.90 -5.27
N ASP A 240 0.90 -5.93 -4.81
CA ASP A 240 1.72 -6.80 -5.64
C ASP A 240 1.28 -8.25 -5.46
N GLY A 241 1.64 -9.11 -6.40
CA GLY A 241 1.39 -10.55 -6.30
C GLY A 241 1.32 -11.28 -7.63
N GLY A 242 1.17 -12.61 -7.54
CA GLY A 242 1.24 -13.50 -8.71
C GLY A 242 0.14 -13.32 -9.76
N GLU A 243 -0.98 -12.70 -9.40
CA GLU A 243 -2.09 -12.47 -10.35
C GLU A 243 -1.92 -11.18 -11.17
N ALA A 244 -0.89 -10.36 -10.93
CA ALA A 244 -0.70 -9.08 -11.62
C ALA A 244 -0.65 -9.20 -13.16
N ALA A 245 0.03 -10.23 -13.69
CA ALA A 245 0.14 -10.44 -15.14
C ALA A 245 -1.22 -10.79 -15.75
N LYS A 246 -2.02 -11.65 -15.09
CA LYS A 246 -3.36 -12.02 -15.56
C LYS A 246 -4.33 -10.83 -15.52
N LEU A 247 -4.22 -10.00 -14.47
CA LEU A 247 -5.03 -8.79 -14.36
C LEU A 247 -4.71 -7.79 -15.47
N ARG A 248 -3.42 -7.59 -15.80
CA ARG A 248 -3.03 -6.75 -16.96
C ARG A 248 -3.62 -7.27 -18.27
N ALA A 249 -3.55 -8.58 -18.50
CA ALA A 249 -4.15 -9.21 -19.68
C ALA A 249 -5.66 -8.95 -19.75
N LEU A 250 -6.36 -9.11 -18.62
CA LEU A 250 -7.80 -8.85 -18.53
C LEU A 250 -8.15 -7.38 -18.77
N VAL A 251 -7.38 -6.44 -18.20
CA VAL A 251 -7.54 -5.00 -18.44
C VAL A 251 -7.42 -4.68 -19.95
N THR A 252 -6.47 -5.31 -20.61
CA THR A 252 -6.26 -5.17 -22.06
C THR A 252 -7.39 -5.78 -22.86
N GLU A 253 -7.81 -7.02 -22.53
CA GLU A 253 -8.93 -7.73 -23.19
C GLU A 253 -10.20 -6.90 -23.18
N LEU A 254 -10.45 -6.17 -22.08
CA LEU A 254 -11.63 -5.34 -21.89
C LEU A 254 -11.48 -3.89 -22.40
N GLY A 255 -10.33 -3.53 -23.00
CA GLY A 255 -10.08 -2.17 -23.49
C GLY A 255 -9.96 -1.11 -22.40
N LEU A 256 -9.61 -1.51 -21.17
CA LEU A 256 -9.60 -0.63 -19.98
C LEU A 256 -8.23 -0.01 -19.67
N ASN A 257 -7.30 -0.05 -20.64
CA ASN A 257 -5.96 0.57 -20.46
C ASN A 257 -6.10 2.09 -20.18
N GLY A 258 -5.43 2.56 -19.11
CA GLY A 258 -5.56 3.95 -18.65
C GLY A 258 -6.80 4.24 -17.77
N ARG A 259 -7.77 3.31 -17.71
CA ARG A 259 -8.96 3.40 -16.85
C ARG A 259 -8.84 2.52 -15.60
N VAL A 260 -8.20 1.38 -15.73
CA VAL A 260 -7.85 0.48 -14.63
C VAL A 260 -6.34 0.46 -14.47
N LEU A 261 -5.85 0.96 -13.35
CA LEU A 261 -4.42 1.10 -13.06
C LEU A 261 -4.01 0.11 -11.96
N LEU A 262 -2.99 -0.70 -12.25
CA LEU A 262 -2.33 -1.57 -11.26
C LEU A 262 -1.14 -0.81 -10.67
N MET A 263 -1.34 -0.24 -9.48
CA MET A 263 -0.48 0.77 -8.87
C MET A 263 0.79 0.20 -8.20
N GLY A 264 0.88 -1.15 -8.08
CA GLY A 264 1.95 -1.76 -7.29
C GLY A 264 1.78 -1.59 -5.79
N GLY A 265 2.77 -2.05 -5.01
CA GLY A 265 2.76 -1.94 -3.56
C GLY A 265 2.98 -0.50 -3.08
N PHE A 266 2.12 -0.02 -2.19
CA PHE A 266 2.20 1.33 -1.63
C PHE A 266 2.10 1.31 -0.10
N SER A 267 2.93 2.11 0.57
CA SER A 267 2.92 2.25 2.04
C SER A 267 3.42 3.65 2.43
N PRO A 268 2.76 4.31 3.39
CA PRO A 268 1.47 3.96 3.99
C PRO A 268 0.31 4.15 3.01
N ILE A 269 -0.72 3.27 3.08
CA ILE A 269 -1.80 3.21 2.07
C ILE A 269 -2.90 4.25 2.29
N GLU A 270 -2.98 4.84 3.45
CA GLU A 270 -4.05 5.74 3.88
C GLU A 270 -4.20 6.97 2.95
N SER A 271 -3.07 7.50 2.44
CA SER A 271 -3.10 8.60 1.47
C SER A 271 -3.76 8.21 0.15
N GLU A 272 -3.63 6.94 -0.24
CA GLU A 272 -4.22 6.44 -1.47
C GLU A 272 -5.71 6.13 -1.30
N TRP A 273 -6.12 5.57 -0.15
CA TRP A 273 -7.53 5.47 0.20
C TRP A 273 -8.20 6.84 0.16
N ALA A 274 -7.63 7.85 0.82
CA ALA A 274 -8.21 9.20 0.88
C ALA A 274 -8.32 9.93 -0.47
N LYS A 275 -7.63 9.48 -1.52
CA LYS A 275 -7.82 9.98 -2.89
C LYS A 275 -9.07 9.42 -3.55
N GLY A 276 -9.54 8.27 -3.12
CA GLY A 276 -10.73 7.62 -3.66
C GLY A 276 -12.02 8.29 -3.21
N SER A 277 -13.10 7.94 -3.86
CA SER A 277 -14.47 8.26 -3.46
C SER A 277 -15.29 7.01 -3.15
N ILE A 278 -14.81 5.85 -3.59
CA ILE A 278 -15.43 4.53 -3.36
C ILE A 278 -14.30 3.54 -3.09
N ALA A 279 -14.47 2.69 -2.10
CA ALA A 279 -13.64 1.51 -1.90
C ALA A 279 -14.32 0.26 -2.44
N ALA A 280 -13.56 -0.66 -3.04
CA ALA A 280 -14.08 -1.94 -3.49
C ALA A 280 -13.24 -3.11 -2.96
N VAL A 281 -13.90 -4.11 -2.33
CA VAL A 281 -13.25 -5.31 -1.80
C VAL A 281 -14.02 -6.53 -2.28
N THR A 282 -13.44 -7.27 -3.22
CA THR A 282 -14.13 -8.36 -3.94
C THR A 282 -13.64 -9.74 -3.55
N SER A 283 -13.09 -9.89 -2.36
CA SER A 283 -12.48 -11.11 -1.88
C SER A 283 -13.48 -12.28 -1.82
N SER A 284 -12.99 -13.50 -2.09
CA SER A 284 -13.78 -14.72 -1.91
C SER A 284 -13.75 -15.26 -0.49
N ALA A 285 -12.81 -14.82 0.34
CA ALA A 285 -12.69 -15.11 1.76
C ALA A 285 -11.85 -14.06 2.46
N GLU A 286 -12.24 -13.69 3.67
CA GLU A 286 -11.51 -12.79 4.58
C GLU A 286 -11.61 -13.33 6.00
N SER A 287 -10.52 -13.40 6.72
CA SER A 287 -10.58 -13.71 8.15
C SER A 287 -11.17 -12.54 8.94
N PHE A 288 -10.84 -11.31 8.55
CA PHE A 288 -11.38 -10.07 9.10
C PHE A 288 -11.75 -9.09 7.99
N GLY A 289 -10.77 -8.57 7.26
CA GLY A 289 -10.97 -7.56 6.23
C GLY A 289 -10.38 -6.21 6.63
N MET A 290 -9.11 -6.18 7.01
CA MET A 290 -8.40 -4.94 7.39
C MET A 290 -8.62 -3.81 6.39
N THR A 291 -8.60 -4.10 5.10
CA THR A 291 -8.77 -3.12 4.03
C THR A 291 -10.14 -2.45 4.02
N LEU A 292 -11.19 -3.13 4.49
CA LEU A 292 -12.51 -2.53 4.68
C LEU A 292 -12.44 -1.42 5.72
N VAL A 293 -11.88 -1.73 6.88
CA VAL A 293 -11.76 -0.77 7.99
C VAL A 293 -10.81 0.38 7.62
N GLU A 294 -9.69 0.09 6.93
CA GLU A 294 -8.77 1.11 6.44
C GLU A 294 -9.46 2.11 5.50
N ALA A 295 -10.26 1.62 4.57
CA ALA A 295 -11.06 2.44 3.65
C ALA A 295 -12.11 3.28 4.40
N MET A 296 -12.89 2.64 5.30
CA MET A 296 -13.89 3.31 6.13
C MET A 296 -13.27 4.43 6.99
N ARG A 297 -12.08 4.19 7.57
CA ARG A 297 -11.31 5.20 8.33
C ARG A 297 -10.89 6.40 7.48
N CYS A 298 -10.81 6.22 6.17
CA CYS A 298 -10.55 7.29 5.21
C CYS A 298 -11.83 7.92 4.65
N GLY A 299 -13.01 7.57 5.18
CA GLY A 299 -14.30 8.17 4.80
C GLY A 299 -14.84 7.65 3.47
N LEU A 300 -14.49 6.42 3.05
CA LEU A 300 -15.02 5.84 1.83
C LEU A 300 -16.18 4.89 2.11
N PRO A 301 -17.29 5.02 1.39
CA PRO A 301 -18.29 3.96 1.30
C PRO A 301 -17.67 2.74 0.61
N VAL A 302 -18.05 1.54 1.03
CA VAL A 302 -17.42 0.31 0.57
C VAL A 302 -18.40 -0.56 -0.22
N VAL A 303 -18.01 -1.02 -1.41
CA VAL A 303 -18.68 -2.13 -2.09
C VAL A 303 -17.88 -3.39 -1.79
N SER A 304 -18.47 -4.33 -1.07
CA SER A 304 -17.80 -5.58 -0.69
C SER A 304 -18.61 -6.80 -1.05
N THR A 305 -17.90 -7.86 -1.45
CA THR A 305 -18.50 -9.20 -1.46
C THR A 305 -18.77 -9.66 -0.02
N ASP A 306 -19.93 -10.26 0.21
CA ASP A 306 -20.30 -10.93 1.45
C ASP A 306 -19.64 -12.31 1.52
N CYS A 307 -18.32 -12.31 1.65
CA CYS A 307 -17.56 -13.54 1.77
C CYS A 307 -17.41 -13.96 3.24
N PRO A 308 -17.21 -15.24 3.53
CA PRO A 308 -16.89 -15.69 4.88
C PRO A 308 -15.55 -15.10 5.37
N VAL A 309 -15.46 -14.51 6.59
CA VAL A 309 -16.52 -14.27 7.61
C VAL A 309 -16.59 -12.77 7.96
N GLY A 310 -15.56 -11.97 7.63
CA GLY A 310 -15.33 -10.61 8.12
C GLY A 310 -16.27 -9.52 7.61
N PRO A 311 -16.57 -9.42 6.30
CA PRO A 311 -17.23 -8.24 5.74
C PRO A 311 -18.58 -7.92 6.38
N ARG A 312 -19.42 -8.93 6.67
CA ARG A 312 -20.73 -8.76 7.32
C ARG A 312 -20.64 -8.28 8.77
N GLU A 313 -19.53 -8.49 9.47
CA GLU A 313 -19.32 -7.95 10.80
C GLU A 313 -18.77 -6.51 10.78
N ILE A 314 -18.23 -6.09 9.64
CA ILE A 314 -17.61 -4.77 9.47
C ILE A 314 -18.59 -3.77 8.87
N LEU A 315 -19.31 -4.17 7.82
CA LEU A 315 -20.20 -3.29 7.07
C LEU A 315 -21.65 -3.47 7.50
N THR A 316 -22.37 -2.36 7.58
CA THR A 316 -23.83 -2.31 7.68
C THR A 316 -24.38 -2.04 6.28
N ASP A 317 -24.95 -3.07 5.64
CA ASP A 317 -25.45 -2.99 4.28
C ASP A 317 -26.48 -1.87 4.11
N GLY A 318 -26.26 -1.01 3.10
CA GLY A 318 -27.10 0.15 2.80
C GLY A 318 -26.82 1.39 3.68
N GLU A 319 -25.96 1.31 4.71
CA GLU A 319 -25.62 2.44 5.58
C GLU A 319 -24.20 2.97 5.33
N ASP A 320 -23.18 2.12 5.40
CA ASP A 320 -21.77 2.50 5.23
C ASP A 320 -21.13 1.85 4.01
N GLY A 321 -21.92 1.12 3.22
CA GLY A 321 -21.53 0.47 1.99
C GLY A 321 -22.58 -0.51 1.50
N PHE A 322 -22.21 -1.33 0.53
CA PHE A 322 -23.04 -2.40 -0.02
C PHE A 322 -22.36 -3.76 0.12
N LEU A 323 -23.09 -4.73 0.69
CA LEU A 323 -22.70 -6.13 0.71
C LEU A 323 -23.40 -6.86 -0.44
N VAL A 324 -22.62 -7.42 -1.34
CA VAL A 324 -23.13 -8.15 -2.53
C VAL A 324 -22.74 -9.62 -2.43
N PRO A 325 -23.52 -10.54 -3.06
CA PRO A 325 -23.22 -11.97 -3.00
C PRO A 325 -21.78 -12.28 -3.44
N ASN A 326 -21.14 -13.24 -2.74
CA ASN A 326 -19.77 -13.66 -3.05
C ASN A 326 -19.66 -14.19 -4.49
N GLY A 327 -18.76 -13.62 -5.28
CA GLY A 327 -18.55 -13.98 -6.69
C GLY A 327 -19.48 -13.31 -7.69
N ASP A 328 -20.42 -12.47 -7.25
CA ASP A 328 -21.41 -11.81 -8.11
C ASP A 328 -20.87 -10.53 -8.75
N VAL A 329 -20.41 -10.64 -10.02
CA VAL A 329 -19.95 -9.49 -10.83
C VAL A 329 -21.05 -8.47 -11.04
N ARG A 330 -22.32 -8.90 -11.21
CA ARG A 330 -23.44 -7.98 -11.43
C ARG A 330 -23.79 -7.20 -10.17
N GLY A 331 -23.75 -7.86 -9.01
CA GLY A 331 -23.90 -7.22 -7.71
C GLY A 331 -22.81 -6.18 -7.46
N ILE A 332 -21.53 -6.50 -7.74
CA ILE A 332 -20.43 -5.55 -7.65
C ILE A 332 -20.68 -4.35 -8.57
N ALA A 333 -21.05 -4.58 -9.83
CA ALA A 333 -21.35 -3.51 -10.78
C ALA A 333 -22.54 -2.66 -10.32
N TRP A 334 -23.58 -3.26 -9.76
CA TRP A 334 -24.73 -2.55 -9.20
C TRP A 334 -24.31 -1.61 -8.05
N GLY A 335 -23.54 -2.11 -7.09
CA GLY A 335 -23.06 -1.30 -5.96
C GLY A 335 -22.17 -0.13 -6.44
N LEU A 336 -21.25 -0.40 -7.37
CA LEU A 336 -20.41 0.64 -7.96
C LEU A 336 -21.26 1.67 -8.71
N ARG A 337 -22.22 1.24 -9.57
CA ARG A 337 -23.10 2.15 -10.32
C ARG A 337 -23.88 3.09 -9.40
N ARG A 338 -24.45 2.57 -8.30
CA ARG A 338 -25.16 3.36 -7.31
C ARG A 338 -24.30 4.46 -6.72
N LEU A 339 -23.09 4.12 -6.31
CA LEU A 339 -22.15 5.08 -5.72
C LEU A 339 -21.50 6.01 -6.75
N MET A 340 -21.23 5.56 -7.97
CA MET A 340 -20.65 6.40 -9.02
C MET A 340 -21.64 7.45 -9.53
N GLY A 341 -22.93 7.09 -9.61
CA GLY A 341 -23.99 7.95 -10.12
C GLY A 341 -24.57 8.93 -9.11
N ASP A 342 -24.43 8.69 -7.81
CA ASP A 342 -25.05 9.50 -6.76
C ASP A 342 -24.01 10.02 -5.76
N GLU A 343 -23.65 11.31 -5.90
CA GLU A 343 -22.68 11.98 -5.03
C GLU A 343 -23.19 12.14 -3.60
N SER A 344 -24.47 12.44 -3.42
CA SER A 344 -25.05 12.62 -2.07
C SER A 344 -25.00 11.31 -1.28
N LEU A 345 -25.47 10.22 -1.90
CA LEU A 345 -25.42 8.88 -1.32
C LEU A 345 -23.97 8.47 -0.98
N ARG A 346 -23.03 8.75 -1.88
CA ARG A 346 -21.61 8.43 -1.70
C ARG A 346 -21.02 9.15 -0.48
N ARG A 347 -21.35 10.43 -0.30
CA ARG A 347 -20.89 11.22 0.85
C ARG A 347 -21.55 10.78 2.16
N GLU A 348 -22.85 10.57 2.15
CA GLU A 348 -23.63 10.09 3.30
C GLU A 348 -23.09 8.75 3.83
N MET A 349 -22.90 7.79 2.93
CA MET A 349 -22.33 6.49 3.28
C MET A 349 -20.86 6.60 3.73
N GLY A 350 -20.06 7.49 3.14
CA GLY A 350 -18.69 7.76 3.55
C GLY A 350 -18.59 8.32 4.98
N GLU A 351 -19.48 9.23 5.35
CA GLU A 351 -19.59 9.74 6.71
C GLU A 351 -20.02 8.65 7.70
N ALA A 352 -20.99 7.80 7.31
CA ALA A 352 -21.40 6.66 8.10
C ALA A 352 -20.25 5.65 8.30
N ALA A 353 -19.52 5.34 7.23
CA ALA A 353 -18.34 4.49 7.27
C ALA A 353 -17.30 5.01 8.27
N LEU A 354 -17.01 6.32 8.24
CA LEU A 354 -16.07 6.96 9.15
C LEU A 354 -16.53 6.86 10.63
N ARG A 355 -17.84 7.08 10.90
CA ARG A 355 -18.40 6.93 12.24
C ARG A 355 -18.31 5.47 12.72
N ASN A 356 -18.76 4.54 11.90
CA ASN A 356 -18.82 3.11 12.25
C ASN A 356 -17.44 2.48 12.43
N ALA A 357 -16.43 2.95 11.69
CA ALA A 357 -15.06 2.49 11.85
C ALA A 357 -14.41 2.86 13.20
N SER A 358 -15.02 3.78 13.98
CA SER A 358 -14.49 4.19 15.29
C SER A 358 -14.39 3.03 16.29
N ARG A 359 -15.25 2.01 16.17
CA ARG A 359 -15.24 0.80 17.02
C ARG A 359 -13.96 -0.05 16.88
N TYR A 360 -13.15 0.22 15.82
CA TYR A 360 -11.88 -0.43 15.57
C TYR A 360 -10.67 0.41 16.02
N ASP A 361 -10.89 1.42 16.87
CA ASP A 361 -9.80 2.20 17.46
C ASP A 361 -8.88 1.30 18.28
N PRO A 362 -7.54 1.46 18.15
CA PRO A 362 -6.60 0.65 18.90
C PRO A 362 -6.81 0.68 20.42
N ALA A 363 -7.22 1.82 21.00
CA ALA A 363 -7.53 1.93 22.41
C ALA A 363 -8.74 1.07 22.80
N ALA A 364 -9.86 1.17 22.05
CA ALA A 364 -11.06 0.40 22.32
C ALA A 364 -10.82 -1.12 22.19
N VAL A 365 -10.03 -1.53 21.20
CA VAL A 365 -9.65 -2.94 21.04
C VAL A 365 -8.72 -3.40 22.17
N ALA A 366 -7.76 -2.58 22.58
CA ALA A 366 -6.86 -2.88 23.70
C ALA A 366 -7.61 -3.05 25.02
N ASP A 367 -8.64 -2.23 25.28
CA ASP A 367 -9.50 -2.36 26.46
C ASP A 367 -10.19 -3.73 26.50
N ARG A 368 -10.72 -4.22 25.37
CA ARG A 368 -11.31 -5.58 25.28
C ARG A 368 -10.30 -6.68 25.62
N TYR A 369 -9.04 -6.53 25.19
CA TYR A 369 -7.97 -7.46 25.56
C TYR A 369 -7.64 -7.40 27.05
N VAL A 370 -7.60 -6.20 27.63
CA VAL A 370 -7.36 -6.03 29.08
C VAL A 370 -8.47 -6.69 29.90
N GLU A 371 -9.75 -6.49 29.50
CA GLU A 371 -10.91 -7.15 30.12
C GLU A 371 -10.79 -8.68 30.04
N LEU A 372 -10.43 -9.21 28.87
CA LEU A 372 -10.20 -10.64 28.67
C LEU A 372 -9.11 -11.18 29.60
N PHE A 373 -7.97 -10.47 29.69
CA PHE A 373 -6.86 -10.89 30.56
C PHE A 373 -7.27 -10.89 32.04
N GLN A 374 -8.00 -9.88 32.48
CA GLN A 374 -8.52 -9.78 33.85
C GLN A 374 -9.53 -10.90 34.15
N GLU A 375 -10.42 -11.21 33.22
CA GLU A 375 -11.40 -12.28 33.36
C GLU A 375 -10.72 -13.66 33.41
N ALA A 376 -9.75 -13.93 32.49
CA ALA A 376 -8.96 -15.13 32.51
C ALA A 376 -8.18 -15.31 33.82
N ALA A 377 -7.61 -14.22 34.34
CA ALA A 377 -6.93 -14.24 35.65
C ALA A 377 -7.88 -14.56 36.80
N ARG A 378 -9.10 -13.96 36.82
CA ARG A 378 -10.12 -14.25 37.84
C ARG A 378 -10.56 -15.70 37.81
N ARG A 379 -10.85 -16.26 36.62
CA ARG A 379 -11.23 -17.67 36.44
C ARG A 379 -10.15 -18.62 36.94
N ARG A 380 -8.90 -18.36 36.57
CA ARG A 380 -7.75 -19.14 37.01
C ARG A 380 -7.59 -19.09 38.55
N ALA A 381 -7.71 -17.89 39.13
CA ALA A 381 -7.67 -17.73 40.59
C ALA A 381 -8.82 -18.45 41.31
N ALA A 382 -10.01 -18.46 40.73
CA ALA A 382 -11.16 -19.19 41.27
C ALA A 382 -10.96 -20.72 41.21
N ALA A 383 -10.43 -21.23 40.11
CA ALA A 383 -10.08 -22.65 39.97
C ALA A 383 -9.00 -23.09 40.98
N VAL A 384 -8.04 -22.23 41.28
CA VAL A 384 -6.99 -22.50 42.29
C VAL A 384 -7.54 -22.38 43.71
N ARG A 385 -8.48 -21.45 43.99
CA ARG A 385 -9.13 -21.28 45.33
C ARG A 385 -10.03 -22.44 45.69
N GLY A 386 -10.64 -23.10 44.73
CA GLY A 386 -11.38 -24.35 44.97
C GLY A 386 -10.49 -25.47 45.51
N TYR A 387 -9.17 -25.27 45.56
CA TYR A 387 -8.18 -26.25 46.02
C TYR A 387 -7.38 -25.82 47.25
N ARG A 388 -7.29 -24.53 47.65
CA ARG A 388 -6.68 -24.05 48.94
C ARG A 388 -6.77 -22.52 49.12
N GLU A 389 -7.07 -22.06 50.37
CA GLU A 389 -6.72 -20.73 50.92
C GLU A 389 -5.31 -20.74 51.56
N PRO A 390 -4.69 -19.62 52.04
CA PRO A 390 -4.79 -18.20 51.71
C PRO A 390 -3.43 -17.47 51.48
N ALA A 391 -3.55 -16.22 51.06
CA ALA A 391 -2.69 -15.03 51.26
C ALA A 391 -1.17 -15.06 51.05
N VAL A 392 -0.70 -14.27 50.11
CA VAL A 392 0.53 -13.47 50.23
C VAL A 392 0.36 -12.10 49.54
N ALA A 393 0.82 -11.10 50.28
CA ALA A 393 0.68 -9.66 50.10
C ALA A 393 1.24 -9.06 48.83
N ALA A 394 0.60 -7.96 48.42
CA ALA A 394 1.05 -7.03 47.39
C ALA A 394 2.45 -6.44 47.71
N ARG A 395 3.39 -6.57 46.77
CA ARG A 395 4.57 -5.71 46.70
C ARG A 395 4.37 -4.68 45.60
N ARG A 396 4.24 -3.43 45.98
CA ARG A 396 4.43 -2.26 45.11
C ARG A 396 5.92 -2.19 44.75
N ALA A 397 6.23 -2.22 43.47
CA ALA A 397 7.55 -1.80 42.97
C ALA A 397 7.36 -0.58 42.09
N THR A 398 7.76 0.54 42.64
CA THR A 398 8.06 1.77 41.90
C THR A 398 9.48 1.65 41.41
N ASP A 399 9.67 1.45 40.10
CA ASP A 399 10.95 1.72 39.45
C ASP A 399 10.73 2.46 38.16
N ARG A 400 11.08 3.74 38.19
CA ARG A 400 11.25 4.58 37.00
C ARG A 400 12.53 4.13 36.30
N ALA A 401 12.41 3.32 35.24
CA ALA A 401 13.54 3.08 34.36
C ALA A 401 13.78 4.31 33.49
N SER A 402 14.96 4.90 33.61
CA SER A 402 15.46 5.94 32.74
C SER A 402 15.60 5.43 31.31
N VAL A 403 14.90 6.09 30.40
CA VAL A 403 15.02 5.86 28.95
C VAL A 403 16.34 6.46 28.46
N PRO A 404 17.20 5.71 27.74
CA PRO A 404 18.41 6.30 27.16
C PRO A 404 18.03 7.34 26.09
N PRO A 405 18.85 8.39 25.88
CA PRO A 405 18.55 9.46 24.94
C PRO A 405 18.44 8.89 23.52
N ALA A 406 17.27 9.07 22.92
CA ALA A 406 17.00 8.66 21.55
C ALA A 406 17.87 9.46 20.57
N THR A 407 18.78 8.80 19.90
CA THR A 407 19.44 9.34 18.70
C THR A 407 18.38 9.55 17.61
N LEU A 408 18.47 10.68 16.90
CA LEU A 408 17.61 11.01 15.75
C LEU A 408 17.85 9.95 14.65
N ARG A 409 17.19 8.82 14.76
CA ARG A 409 17.12 7.81 13.69
C ARG A 409 16.08 8.28 12.70
N ALA A 410 16.41 8.22 11.41
CA ALA A 410 15.63 8.62 10.25
C ALA A 410 14.12 8.69 10.52
N ALA A 411 13.65 9.83 11.03
CA ALA A 411 12.23 10.07 11.27
C ALA A 411 11.48 10.05 9.92
N ALA A 412 10.25 9.54 9.92
CA ALA A 412 9.38 9.66 8.76
C ALA A 412 8.96 11.13 8.61
N VAL A 413 8.88 11.59 7.37
CA VAL A 413 8.39 12.93 7.02
C VAL A 413 7.07 12.76 6.29
N ASP A 414 6.02 13.34 6.86
CA ASP A 414 4.74 13.49 6.19
C ASP A 414 4.77 14.71 5.29
N VAL A 415 4.27 14.57 4.08
CA VAL A 415 4.22 15.65 3.10
C VAL A 415 2.78 15.84 2.66
N THR A 416 2.32 17.08 2.72
CA THR A 416 0.99 17.46 2.21
C THR A 416 1.14 18.55 1.15
N THR A 417 0.31 18.49 0.13
CA THR A 417 0.16 19.55 -0.86
C THR A 417 -1.16 20.29 -0.60
N ASP A 418 -1.19 21.60 -0.74
CA ASP A 418 -2.45 22.36 -0.65
C ASP A 418 -2.91 22.89 -2.01
N GLY A 419 -4.15 23.38 -2.06
CA GLY A 419 -4.77 23.88 -3.29
C GLY A 419 -4.07 25.09 -3.91
N ALA A 420 -3.22 25.78 -3.15
CA ALA A 420 -2.41 26.92 -3.61
C ALA A 420 -1.00 26.48 -4.06
N GLY A 421 -0.73 25.16 -4.12
CA GLY A 421 0.54 24.60 -4.60
C GLY A 421 1.68 24.62 -3.59
N TRP A 422 1.39 24.81 -2.29
CA TRP A 422 2.40 24.67 -1.24
C TRP A 422 2.67 23.23 -0.90
N LEU A 423 3.94 22.91 -0.70
CA LEU A 423 4.39 21.64 -0.09
C LEU A 423 4.73 21.87 1.38
N ARG A 424 4.11 21.09 2.27
CA ARG A 424 4.35 21.14 3.71
C ARG A 424 5.00 19.85 4.17
N PHE A 425 6.07 19.97 4.94
CA PHE A 425 6.84 18.86 5.48
C PHE A 425 6.66 18.83 7.01
N ASN A 426 6.32 17.67 7.56
CA ASN A 426 6.20 17.46 9.00
C ASN A 426 7.03 16.25 9.42
N ALA A 427 7.87 16.41 10.42
CA ALA A 427 8.64 15.32 11.01
C ALA A 427 8.66 15.45 12.54
N GLU A 428 8.67 14.33 13.24
CA GLU A 428 8.85 14.29 14.69
C GLU A 428 10.20 13.67 15.04
N GLY A 429 10.86 14.21 16.03
CA GLY A 429 12.17 13.75 16.48
C GLY A 429 12.39 14.01 17.97
N PRO A 430 13.51 13.57 18.54
CA PRO A 430 13.82 13.74 19.96
C PRO A 430 13.91 15.20 20.38
N GLY A 431 13.48 15.48 21.60
CA GLY A 431 13.17 16.83 22.11
C GLY A 431 14.35 17.74 22.39
N GLU A 432 15.57 17.28 22.65
CA GLU A 432 16.68 18.18 23.08
C GLU A 432 18.01 17.81 22.42
N GLY A 433 18.54 18.77 21.69
CA GLY A 433 19.91 18.84 21.22
C GLY A 433 20.28 20.27 20.86
N ARG A 434 21.55 20.67 21.11
CA ARG A 434 22.11 21.99 20.75
C ARG A 434 22.15 22.28 19.25
N HIS A 435 21.54 21.40 18.40
CA HIS A 435 21.59 21.49 16.95
C HIS A 435 20.30 22.10 16.39
N ARG A 436 20.43 23.13 15.57
CA ARG A 436 19.34 23.68 14.78
C ARG A 436 19.14 22.78 13.52
N TRP A 437 18.27 21.80 13.62
CA TRP A 437 17.89 20.97 12.50
C TRP A 437 17.00 21.73 11.51
N GLN A 438 17.27 21.60 10.22
CA GLN A 438 16.46 22.16 9.14
C GLN A 438 16.30 21.15 8.01
N PHE A 439 15.20 21.23 7.27
CA PHE A 439 15.05 20.49 6.04
C PHE A 439 15.97 21.06 4.96
N VAL A 440 16.57 20.15 4.19
CA VAL A 440 17.45 20.48 3.07
C VAL A 440 17.10 19.59 1.89
N LEU A 441 16.84 20.19 0.74
CA LEU A 441 16.63 19.47 -0.52
C LEU A 441 17.98 19.33 -1.22
N ARG A 442 18.38 18.09 -1.49
CA ARG A 442 19.63 17.76 -2.17
C ARG A 442 19.36 17.30 -3.60
N HIS A 443 19.90 18.03 -4.56
CA HIS A 443 19.74 17.67 -5.96
C HIS A 443 20.35 16.30 -6.28
N ARG A 444 19.62 15.48 -7.04
CA ARG A 444 20.04 14.17 -7.57
C ARG A 444 20.02 14.22 -9.09
N PRO A 445 21.11 14.63 -9.72
CA PRO A 445 21.17 14.80 -11.16
C PRO A 445 20.97 13.47 -11.89
N SER A 446 20.29 13.51 -13.03
CA SER A 446 20.21 12.42 -14.01
C SER A 446 21.31 12.50 -15.07
N ASP A 447 21.93 13.66 -15.22
CA ASP A 447 22.84 14.06 -16.30
C ASP A 447 24.24 14.50 -15.83
N GLY A 448 24.52 14.36 -14.54
CA GLY A 448 25.83 14.67 -13.94
C GLY A 448 25.97 16.10 -13.40
N GLU A 449 25.11 17.04 -13.77
CA GLU A 449 25.18 18.41 -13.28
C GLU A 449 24.49 18.54 -11.92
N ARG A 450 25.25 18.83 -10.87
CA ARG A 450 24.74 18.96 -9.51
C ARG A 450 24.41 20.42 -9.18
N ARG A 451 23.17 20.69 -8.81
CA ARG A 451 22.73 21.97 -8.26
C ARG A 451 23.07 22.10 -6.77
N PRO A 452 23.19 23.31 -6.23
CA PRO A 452 23.39 23.56 -4.81
C PRO A 452 22.29 22.93 -3.95
N ASP A 453 22.63 22.56 -2.73
CA ASP A 453 21.66 22.14 -1.72
C ASP A 453 20.72 23.31 -1.40
N PHE A 454 19.39 23.04 -1.35
CA PHE A 454 18.36 24.05 -1.10
C PHE A 454 17.86 23.94 0.35
N PRO A 455 18.24 24.87 1.26
CA PRO A 455 17.77 24.85 2.63
C PRO A 455 16.33 25.35 2.73
N VAL A 456 15.49 24.65 3.50
CA VAL A 456 14.09 25.01 3.69
C VAL A 456 13.92 25.58 5.11
N ARG A 457 13.34 26.77 5.20
CA ARG A 457 13.07 27.39 6.50
C ARG A 457 12.19 26.47 7.34
N THR A 458 12.71 26.05 8.49
CA THR A 458 12.11 25.03 9.35
C THR A 458 11.73 25.63 10.70
N SER A 459 10.49 25.49 11.09
CA SER A 459 9.95 25.82 12.42
C SER A 459 10.00 24.58 13.31
N ARG A 460 10.03 24.79 14.62
CA ARG A 460 10.01 23.71 15.61
C ARG A 460 9.00 23.99 16.70
N THR A 461 8.30 22.96 17.14
CA THR A 461 7.32 23.02 18.24
C THR A 461 7.63 21.89 19.20
N HIS A 462 7.79 22.19 20.47
CA HIS A 462 7.94 21.17 21.50
C HIS A 462 6.59 20.50 21.76
N LEU A 463 6.61 19.18 21.89
CA LEU A 463 5.44 18.37 22.14
C LEU A 463 5.35 18.01 23.64
N GLU A 464 4.15 17.81 24.14
CA GLU A 464 3.89 17.44 25.56
C GLU A 464 4.58 16.12 25.97
N ASN A 465 4.83 15.23 25.02
CA ASN A 465 5.53 13.96 25.22
C ASN A 465 7.05 14.08 25.27
N GLY A 466 7.60 15.30 25.27
CA GLY A 466 9.05 15.58 25.28
C GLY A 466 9.71 15.51 23.91
N GLY A 467 8.94 15.22 22.83
CA GLY A 467 9.41 15.26 21.45
C GLY A 467 9.46 16.66 20.87
N THR A 468 9.99 16.79 19.66
CA THR A 468 9.94 18.05 18.89
C THR A 468 9.38 17.78 17.50
N ARG A 469 8.40 18.58 17.10
CA ARG A 469 7.88 18.59 15.73
C ARG A 469 8.61 19.64 14.93
N TYR A 470 9.13 19.24 13.78
CA TYR A 470 9.77 20.09 12.79
C TYR A 470 8.81 20.27 11.62
N THR A 471 8.52 21.52 11.26
CA THR A 471 7.63 21.85 10.15
C THR A 471 8.34 22.77 9.18
N ALA A 472 8.13 22.54 7.89
CA ALA A 472 8.63 23.41 6.83
C ALA A 472 7.59 23.51 5.71
N ALA A 473 7.63 24.61 4.95
CA ALA A 473 6.77 24.81 3.81
C ALA A 473 7.56 25.42 2.65
N LEU A 474 7.28 24.94 1.45
CA LEU A 474 7.78 25.48 0.19
C LEU A 474 6.59 26.02 -0.61
N GLY A 475 6.59 27.32 -0.84
CA GLY A 475 5.60 27.95 -1.70
C GLY A 475 5.93 27.83 -3.19
N PRO A 476 4.97 28.20 -4.08
CA PRO A 476 5.14 28.11 -5.52
C PRO A 476 6.43 28.77 -6.04
N SER A 477 6.79 29.96 -5.54
CA SER A 477 8.01 30.67 -5.97
C SER A 477 9.30 29.90 -5.63
N ALA A 478 9.37 29.31 -4.43
CA ALA A 478 10.53 28.49 -4.03
C ALA A 478 10.60 27.17 -4.85
N LEU A 479 9.43 26.61 -5.21
CA LEU A 479 9.35 25.43 -6.05
C LEU A 479 9.74 25.73 -7.50
N ASP A 480 9.39 26.92 -8.00
CA ASP A 480 9.83 27.39 -9.32
C ASP A 480 11.34 27.63 -9.37
N GLU A 481 11.94 28.17 -8.29
CA GLU A 481 13.39 28.34 -8.15
C GLU A 481 14.15 27.01 -8.20
N LEU A 482 13.58 25.93 -7.68
CA LEU A 482 14.19 24.60 -7.78
C LEU A 482 14.32 24.12 -9.24
N GLY A 483 13.39 24.54 -10.12
CA GLY A 483 13.33 24.11 -11.51
C GLY A 483 13.14 22.59 -11.67
N ASP A 484 13.35 22.08 -12.88
CA ASP A 484 13.26 20.65 -13.17
C ASP A 484 14.30 19.85 -12.39
N GLY A 485 13.88 18.80 -11.68
CA GLY A 485 14.83 17.98 -10.97
C GLY A 485 14.27 16.91 -10.06
N ARG A 486 15.19 16.12 -9.51
CA ARG A 486 14.91 15.16 -8.44
C ARG A 486 15.67 15.60 -7.19
N TRP A 487 14.96 15.76 -6.11
CA TRP A 487 15.49 16.28 -4.87
C TRP A 487 15.30 15.27 -3.74
N GLN A 488 16.38 14.95 -3.06
CA GLN A 488 16.30 14.13 -1.85
C GLN A 488 16.03 15.02 -0.65
N VAL A 489 14.99 14.69 0.12
CA VAL A 489 14.68 15.38 1.37
C VAL A 489 15.56 14.84 2.48
N THR A 490 16.29 15.74 3.13
CA THR A 490 17.18 15.43 4.25
C THR A 490 16.94 16.41 5.41
N MET A 491 17.33 16.04 6.62
CA MET A 491 17.48 16.98 7.71
C MET A 491 18.95 17.14 8.04
N GLY A 492 19.40 18.36 8.20
CA GLY A 492 20.79 18.68 8.49
C GLY A 492 20.93 19.84 9.43
N SER A 493 22.12 19.98 9.99
CA SER A 493 22.56 21.14 10.78
C SER A 493 23.92 21.55 10.23
N PRO A 494 24.31 22.83 10.31
CA PRO A 494 25.63 23.29 9.88
C PRO A 494 26.82 22.55 10.53
N ARG A 495 26.55 21.81 11.62
CA ARG A 495 27.58 21.12 12.44
C ARG A 495 27.40 19.60 12.47
N SER A 496 26.44 19.02 11.69
CA SER A 496 26.19 17.57 11.67
C SER A 496 26.01 17.03 10.26
N ALA A 497 26.34 15.75 10.07
CA ALA A 497 26.03 15.04 8.84
C ALA A 497 24.52 15.05 8.61
N ALA A 498 24.11 15.28 7.36
CA ALA A 498 22.70 15.27 6.99
C ALA A 498 22.10 13.86 7.10
N ILE A 499 20.92 13.80 7.71
CA ILE A 499 20.17 12.57 7.89
C ILE A 499 19.17 12.44 6.74
N HIS A 500 19.16 11.27 6.10
CA HIS A 500 18.18 10.95 5.09
C HIS A 500 16.83 10.68 5.74
N MET A 501 15.80 11.37 5.27
CA MET A 501 14.46 11.23 5.80
C MET A 501 13.72 10.08 5.12
N LYS A 502 12.99 9.30 5.90
CA LYS A 502 12.04 8.31 5.36
C LYS A 502 10.77 9.02 4.89
N ALA A 503 10.13 8.47 3.86
CA ALA A 503 8.82 8.95 3.44
C ALA A 503 7.75 8.40 4.39
N GLY A 504 7.03 9.29 5.03
CA GLY A 504 5.79 9.02 5.74
C GLY A 504 4.57 9.13 4.82
N ILE A 505 3.48 9.71 5.32
CA ILE A 505 2.28 9.99 4.55
C ILE A 505 2.58 11.03 3.47
N ARG A 506 2.10 10.80 2.25
CA ARG A 506 2.23 11.70 1.10
C ARG A 506 0.84 12.02 0.58
N ASP A 507 0.23 13.06 1.14
CA ASP A 507 -1.08 13.50 0.67
C ASP A 507 -0.94 14.35 -0.60
N THR A 508 -1.20 13.74 -1.74
CA THR A 508 -1.13 14.35 -3.07
C THR A 508 -2.51 14.52 -3.73
N ARG A 509 -3.59 14.54 -2.94
CA ARG A 509 -4.97 14.72 -3.45
C ARG A 509 -5.11 15.98 -4.30
N THR A 510 -4.48 17.05 -3.89
CA THR A 510 -4.52 18.32 -4.64
C THR A 510 -3.86 18.23 -6.02
N LEU A 511 -2.93 17.28 -6.24
CA LEU A 511 -2.37 17.01 -7.58
C LEU A 511 -3.42 16.34 -8.47
N VAL A 512 -4.24 15.43 -7.94
CA VAL A 512 -5.37 14.83 -8.67
C VAL A 512 -6.32 15.94 -9.13
N ASP A 513 -6.69 16.84 -8.21
CA ASP A 513 -7.58 17.96 -8.51
C ASP A 513 -6.95 18.96 -9.49
N ALA A 514 -5.64 19.21 -9.36
CA ALA A 514 -4.89 20.07 -10.28
C ALA A 514 -4.81 19.49 -11.69
N ARG A 515 -4.59 18.17 -11.81
CA ARG A 515 -4.62 17.44 -13.08
C ARG A 515 -6.00 17.59 -13.75
N GLU A 516 -7.06 17.33 -13.03
CA GLU A 516 -8.41 17.44 -13.56
C GLU A 516 -8.72 18.85 -14.03
N ARG A 517 -8.33 19.88 -13.26
CA ARG A 517 -8.45 21.27 -13.69
C ARG A 517 -7.65 21.59 -14.95
N ALA A 518 -6.39 21.16 -15.00
CA ALA A 518 -5.50 21.39 -16.15
C ALA A 518 -6.05 20.74 -17.43
N LEU A 519 -6.64 19.56 -17.34
CA LEU A 519 -7.24 18.87 -18.48
C LEU A 519 -8.56 19.51 -18.95
N ARG A 520 -9.38 20.02 -18.01
CA ARG A 520 -10.67 20.65 -18.35
C ARG A 520 -10.52 22.11 -18.79
N ARG A 521 -9.61 22.86 -18.18
CA ARG A 521 -9.38 24.30 -18.43
C ARG A 521 -7.88 24.60 -18.41
N PRO A 522 -7.17 24.30 -19.49
CA PRO A 522 -5.76 24.61 -19.58
C PRO A 522 -5.50 26.11 -19.31
N SER A 523 -4.58 26.39 -18.39
CA SER A 523 -4.14 27.75 -18.06
C SER A 523 -3.02 28.19 -19.00
N PRO A 524 -2.88 29.48 -19.32
CA PRO A 524 -1.70 30.03 -19.98
C PRO A 524 -0.46 30.02 -19.09
N ASP A 525 -0.62 29.85 -17.79
CA ASP A 525 0.49 29.84 -16.85
C ASP A 525 1.36 28.59 -17.01
N PRO A 526 2.67 28.66 -16.71
CA PRO A 526 3.54 27.51 -16.72
C PRO A 526 3.03 26.41 -15.79
N ILE A 527 3.13 25.17 -16.23
CA ILE A 527 2.80 24.01 -15.42
C ILE A 527 3.94 23.77 -14.42
N LEU A 528 3.62 23.90 -13.13
CA LEU A 528 4.50 23.53 -12.03
C LEU A 528 3.95 22.24 -11.41
N TRP A 529 4.71 21.14 -11.52
CA TRP A 529 4.30 19.85 -11.00
C TRP A 529 5.32 19.31 -10.02
N ASN A 530 4.91 19.19 -8.76
CA ASN A 530 5.80 18.88 -7.64
C ASN A 530 5.32 17.65 -6.90
N LEU A 531 5.89 16.49 -7.23
CA LEU A 531 5.47 15.19 -6.74
C LEU A 531 6.40 14.66 -5.64
N PRO A 532 5.98 14.58 -4.37
CA PRO A 532 6.69 13.86 -3.31
C PRO A 532 6.50 12.35 -3.47
N TYR A 533 7.57 11.58 -3.37
CA TYR A 533 7.52 10.13 -3.50
C TYR A 533 8.58 9.42 -2.64
N ALA A 534 8.36 8.12 -2.40
CA ALA A 534 9.34 7.27 -1.74
C ALA A 534 10.17 6.49 -2.77
N GLN A 535 11.47 6.40 -2.58
CA GLN A 535 12.31 5.43 -3.29
C GLN A 535 12.11 4.02 -2.73
N ALA A 536 12.58 2.99 -3.45
CA ALA A 536 12.54 1.59 -3.01
C ALA A 536 13.21 1.34 -1.63
N ASN A 537 14.18 2.17 -1.25
CA ASN A 537 14.83 2.15 0.07
C ASN A 537 14.06 2.96 1.15
N GLY A 538 12.86 3.45 0.83
CA GLY A 538 12.01 4.23 1.73
C GLY A 538 12.39 5.71 1.89
N ARG A 539 13.41 6.22 1.19
CA ARG A 539 13.83 7.64 1.30
C ARG A 539 12.82 8.56 0.63
N LEU A 540 12.53 9.69 1.28
CA LEU A 540 11.67 10.73 0.73
C LEU A 540 12.39 11.52 -0.35
N MET A 541 11.73 11.63 -1.49
CA MET A 541 12.15 12.38 -2.67
C MET A 541 11.07 13.39 -3.07
N LEU A 542 11.48 14.43 -3.76
CA LEU A 542 10.61 15.37 -4.46
C LEU A 542 11.04 15.41 -5.94
N ARG A 543 10.10 15.23 -6.85
CA ARG A 543 10.26 15.47 -8.28
C ARG A 543 9.62 16.81 -8.60
N THR A 544 10.39 17.73 -9.17
CA THR A 544 9.91 19.04 -9.64
C THR A 544 9.97 19.09 -11.16
N VAL A 545 8.92 19.61 -11.77
CA VAL A 545 8.85 19.81 -13.23
C VAL A 545 8.20 21.16 -13.52
N ARG A 546 8.83 21.93 -14.42
CA ARG A 546 8.29 23.18 -14.96
C ARG A 546 8.17 23.06 -16.48
N ARG A 547 7.02 23.36 -17.03
CA ARG A 547 6.74 23.36 -18.48
C ARG A 547 5.91 24.58 -18.86
N GLU A 548 6.33 25.29 -19.90
CA GLU A 548 5.51 26.33 -20.52
C GLU A 548 4.37 25.71 -21.33
N GLU A 549 4.64 24.60 -22.00
CA GLU A 549 3.69 23.82 -22.77
C GLU A 549 3.86 22.33 -22.50
N HIS A 550 2.75 21.60 -22.54
CA HIS A 550 2.75 20.17 -22.30
C HIS A 550 1.60 19.48 -23.04
N ALA A 551 1.88 18.36 -23.71
CA ALA A 551 0.87 17.47 -24.26
C ALA A 551 0.67 16.28 -23.34
N GLU A 552 -0.42 16.29 -22.53
CA GLU A 552 -0.76 15.20 -21.64
C GLU A 552 -1.48 14.09 -22.40
N CYS A 553 -0.99 12.87 -22.30
CA CYS A 553 -1.67 11.69 -22.81
C CYS A 553 -2.85 11.33 -21.88
N THR A 554 -4.06 11.27 -22.41
CA THR A 554 -5.27 10.94 -21.63
C THR A 554 -5.78 9.55 -21.91
N GLY A 555 -5.34 8.90 -23.01
CA GLY A 555 -5.74 7.55 -23.37
C GLY A 555 -4.96 7.01 -24.57
N VAL A 556 -4.83 5.69 -24.63
CA VAL A 556 -4.24 4.97 -25.76
C VAL A 556 -5.09 3.74 -26.05
N ASP A 557 -5.73 3.71 -27.20
CA ASP A 557 -6.46 2.55 -27.71
C ASP A 557 -5.58 1.78 -28.70
N ILE A 558 -5.46 0.47 -28.50
CA ILE A 558 -4.52 -0.36 -29.23
C ILE A 558 -5.29 -1.34 -30.10
N GLY A 559 -5.28 -1.07 -31.40
CA GLY A 559 -5.82 -1.95 -32.41
C GLY A 559 -4.73 -2.65 -33.24
N ALA A 560 -5.11 -3.69 -33.98
CA ALA A 560 -4.18 -4.40 -34.86
C ALA A 560 -3.70 -3.53 -36.04
N ALA A 561 -4.56 -2.62 -36.54
CA ALA A 561 -4.22 -1.75 -37.66
C ALA A 561 -3.58 -0.43 -37.24
N ALA A 562 -4.00 0.13 -36.11
CA ALA A 562 -3.56 1.42 -35.64
C ALA A 562 -3.53 1.53 -34.10
N VAL A 563 -2.68 2.40 -33.60
CA VAL A 563 -2.70 2.88 -32.22
C VAL A 563 -3.33 4.26 -32.21
N THR A 564 -4.45 4.40 -31.49
CA THR A 564 -5.12 5.69 -31.32
C THR A 564 -4.65 6.34 -30.03
N VAL A 565 -4.17 7.57 -30.14
CA VAL A 565 -3.70 8.36 -29.00
C VAL A 565 -4.65 9.50 -28.75
N HIS A 566 -5.07 9.65 -27.50
CA HIS A 566 -5.86 10.77 -27.02
C HIS A 566 -5.01 11.64 -26.10
N GLY A 567 -5.14 12.97 -26.25
CA GLY A 567 -4.37 13.87 -25.42
C GLY A 567 -4.99 15.26 -25.30
N VAL A 568 -4.42 16.05 -24.39
CA VAL A 568 -4.79 17.45 -24.16
C VAL A 568 -3.53 18.30 -24.19
N LEU A 569 -3.53 19.38 -24.97
CA LEU A 569 -2.48 20.37 -24.97
C LEU A 569 -2.73 21.36 -23.83
N CYS A 570 -1.81 21.41 -22.88
CA CYS A 570 -1.81 22.35 -21.75
C CYS A 570 -0.82 23.49 -22.05
N GLY A 571 -1.16 24.72 -21.65
CA GLY A 571 -0.42 25.94 -21.96
C GLY A 571 -1.25 26.92 -22.80
N ASP A 572 -0.64 27.99 -23.23
CA ASP A 572 -1.35 29.09 -23.95
C ASP A 572 -1.54 28.83 -25.46
N ARG A 573 -0.80 27.86 -26.01
CA ARG A 573 -0.85 27.55 -27.44
C ARG A 573 -2.17 26.91 -27.84
N ARG A 574 -2.70 27.34 -28.99
CA ARG A 574 -3.92 26.78 -29.59
C ARG A 574 -3.58 25.63 -30.54
N ILE A 575 -4.51 24.70 -30.67
CA ILE A 575 -4.46 23.68 -31.72
C ILE A 575 -5.03 24.29 -32.99
N HIS A 576 -4.23 24.31 -34.07
CA HIS A 576 -4.63 24.81 -35.37
C HIS A 576 -5.26 23.70 -36.23
N PRO A 577 -6.15 24.06 -37.19
CA PRO A 577 -6.62 23.11 -38.18
C PRO A 577 -5.41 22.52 -38.95
N GLY A 578 -5.39 21.18 -39.08
CA GLY A 578 -4.27 20.48 -39.70
C GLY A 578 -3.11 20.15 -38.74
N ALA A 579 -3.29 20.33 -37.42
CA ALA A 579 -2.32 19.88 -36.42
C ALA A 579 -1.87 18.42 -36.68
N LEU A 580 -0.66 18.12 -36.30
CA LEU A 580 0.00 16.85 -36.64
C LEU A 580 0.41 16.09 -35.38
N PHE A 581 0.35 14.76 -35.46
CA PHE A 581 0.99 13.88 -34.49
C PHE A 581 2.21 13.23 -35.15
N VAL A 582 3.37 13.33 -34.49
CA VAL A 582 4.63 12.93 -35.05
C VAL A 582 5.23 11.79 -34.22
N VAL A 583 5.44 10.67 -34.86
CA VAL A 583 6.13 9.51 -34.31
C VAL A 583 7.56 9.52 -34.81
N SER A 584 8.52 9.81 -33.93
CA SER A 584 9.90 10.06 -34.27
C SER A 584 10.80 8.94 -33.81
N ARG A 585 11.52 8.29 -34.73
CA ARG A 585 12.49 7.26 -34.40
C ARG A 585 13.64 7.83 -33.58
N ARG A 586 13.95 7.17 -32.45
CA ARG A 586 15.07 7.56 -31.59
C ARG A 586 16.40 7.17 -32.22
N GLY A 587 17.36 8.09 -32.24
CA GLY A 587 18.73 7.85 -32.76
C GLY A 587 19.20 8.84 -33.82
N ARG A 588 20.43 8.61 -34.37
CA ARG A 588 21.12 9.54 -35.27
C ARG A 588 20.48 9.72 -36.67
N HIS A 589 19.67 8.77 -37.11
CA HIS A 589 18.99 8.81 -38.42
C HIS A 589 17.48 8.90 -38.24
N GLY A 590 17.02 9.87 -37.42
CA GLY A 590 15.62 10.04 -37.09
C GLY A 590 14.72 10.18 -38.31
N ARG A 591 13.91 9.17 -38.60
CA ARG A 591 12.75 9.27 -39.49
C ARG A 591 11.53 9.66 -38.65
N ASN A 592 10.66 10.43 -39.26
CA ASN A 592 9.37 10.81 -38.65
C ASN A 592 8.24 10.23 -39.49
N ILE A 593 7.29 9.63 -38.81
CA ILE A 593 5.98 9.35 -39.36
C ILE A 593 5.06 10.45 -38.84
N THR A 594 4.34 11.08 -39.74
CA THR A 594 3.49 12.20 -39.40
C THR A 594 2.07 11.88 -39.83
N VAL A 595 1.15 11.89 -38.86
CA VAL A 595 -0.27 11.65 -39.11
C VAL A 595 -1.11 12.88 -38.74
N PRO A 596 -2.25 13.11 -39.36
CA PRO A 596 -3.17 14.19 -38.98
C PRO A 596 -3.67 13.96 -37.54
N ALA A 597 -3.73 15.03 -36.78
CA ALA A 597 -4.35 15.02 -35.45
C ALA A 597 -5.72 15.70 -35.52
N GLN A 598 -6.77 14.97 -35.19
CA GLN A 598 -8.12 15.52 -35.07
C GLN A 598 -8.22 16.33 -33.78
N GLN A 599 -8.65 17.57 -33.90
CA GLN A 599 -8.94 18.41 -32.75
C GLN A 599 -10.24 17.95 -32.06
N LEU A 600 -10.23 17.82 -30.75
CA LEU A 600 -11.38 17.50 -29.89
C LEU A 600 -11.63 18.64 -28.92
N GLY A 601 -12.66 19.43 -29.17
CA GLY A 601 -12.91 20.66 -28.38
C GLY A 601 -11.80 21.70 -28.56
N ARG A 602 -11.46 22.44 -27.49
CA ARG A 602 -10.51 23.58 -27.58
C ARG A 602 -9.05 23.14 -27.56
N GLN A 603 -8.72 22.15 -26.74
CA GLN A 603 -7.33 21.73 -26.45
C GLN A 603 -7.12 20.23 -26.52
N GLY A 604 -8.18 19.46 -26.78
CA GLY A 604 -8.07 18.02 -26.95
C GLY A 604 -7.62 17.66 -28.38
N PHE A 605 -6.91 16.53 -28.49
CA PHE A 605 -6.54 15.95 -29.78
C PHE A 605 -6.68 14.43 -29.77
N ARG A 606 -6.90 13.87 -30.96
CA ARG A 606 -6.90 12.43 -31.24
C ARG A 606 -6.06 12.19 -32.48
N ALA A 607 -5.19 11.19 -32.44
CA ALA A 607 -4.39 10.81 -33.58
C ALA A 607 -4.38 9.29 -33.75
N GLU A 608 -4.43 8.82 -34.99
CA GLU A 608 -4.34 7.41 -35.32
C GLU A 608 -3.01 7.12 -35.99
N VAL A 609 -2.15 6.34 -35.34
CA VAL A 609 -0.83 5.95 -35.83
C VAL A 609 -0.93 4.59 -36.50
N PRO A 610 -0.77 4.46 -37.83
CA PRO A 610 -0.81 3.18 -38.52
C PRO A 610 0.35 2.30 -38.07
N VAL A 611 0.05 1.14 -37.51
CA VAL A 611 1.09 0.23 -36.97
C VAL A 611 2.00 -0.29 -38.10
N ARG A 612 1.44 -0.59 -39.26
CA ARG A 612 2.17 -1.09 -40.43
C ARG A 612 3.18 -0.08 -40.90
N GLU A 613 2.87 1.22 -40.98
CA GLU A 613 3.76 2.26 -41.41
C GLU A 613 5.01 2.40 -40.51
N VAL A 614 4.81 2.26 -39.20
CA VAL A 614 5.92 2.28 -38.22
C VAL A 614 6.84 1.07 -38.43
N VAL A 615 6.26 -0.11 -38.68
CA VAL A 615 7.01 -1.35 -38.92
C VAL A 615 7.78 -1.30 -40.23
N ASP A 616 7.15 -0.81 -41.29
CA ASP A 616 7.77 -0.74 -42.62
C ASP A 616 8.94 0.26 -42.70
N GLN A 617 8.93 1.28 -41.86
CA GLN A 617 9.99 2.29 -41.79
C GLN A 617 11.12 1.97 -40.80
N ARG A 618 11.07 0.84 -40.10
CA ARG A 618 12.15 0.43 -39.17
C ARG A 618 13.41 0.02 -39.90
N LEU A 619 14.56 0.14 -39.25
CA LEU A 619 15.87 -0.28 -39.77
C LEU A 619 16.54 -1.36 -38.91
N GLU A 620 16.12 -1.52 -37.67
CA GLU A 620 16.68 -2.45 -36.68
C GLU A 620 15.62 -3.40 -36.11
N ARG A 621 16.07 -4.51 -35.53
CA ARG A 621 15.16 -5.49 -34.88
C ARG A 621 14.51 -4.97 -33.63
N TRP A 622 15.09 -3.94 -33.03
CA TRP A 622 14.58 -3.27 -31.83
C TRP A 622 14.70 -1.77 -32.03
N GLU A 623 13.59 -1.06 -32.07
CA GLU A 623 13.55 0.39 -32.17
C GLU A 623 12.52 1.02 -31.25
N ASP A 624 12.86 2.22 -30.73
CA ASP A 624 11.97 3.07 -29.99
C ASP A 624 11.57 4.28 -30.83
N TRP A 625 10.28 4.61 -30.79
CA TRP A 625 9.70 5.73 -31.50
C TRP A 625 9.02 6.67 -30.52
N ASP A 626 9.56 7.87 -30.31
CA ASP A 626 9.05 8.91 -29.41
C ASP A 626 7.84 9.61 -29.99
N TRP A 627 6.90 10.01 -29.16
CA TRP A 627 5.65 10.66 -29.55
C TRP A 627 5.68 12.14 -29.29
N TRP A 628 5.30 12.93 -30.33
CA TRP A 628 5.24 14.38 -30.30
C TRP A 628 3.94 14.86 -30.90
N PHE A 629 3.40 15.95 -30.35
CA PHE A 629 2.29 16.67 -30.87
C PHE A 629 2.78 18.00 -31.46
N GLN A 630 2.39 18.30 -32.70
CA GLN A 630 2.68 19.54 -33.40
C GLN A 630 1.37 20.32 -33.55
N PRO A 631 1.11 21.32 -32.67
CA PRO A 631 -0.18 22.03 -32.61
C PRO A 631 -0.47 22.85 -33.86
N ASP A 632 0.56 23.32 -34.54
CA ASP A 632 0.49 24.13 -35.75
C ASP A 632 1.30 23.45 -36.87
N PRO A 633 0.66 23.08 -38.00
CA PRO A 633 1.35 22.38 -39.08
C PRO A 633 2.44 23.24 -39.74
N ASP A 634 2.31 24.59 -39.68
CA ASP A 634 3.24 25.53 -40.28
C ASP A 634 4.43 25.89 -39.36
N ASP A 635 4.32 25.55 -38.06
CA ASP A 635 5.39 25.73 -37.07
C ASP A 635 6.13 24.39 -36.84
N ARG A 636 7.46 24.41 -36.86
CA ARG A 636 8.28 23.23 -36.56
C ARG A 636 8.27 22.85 -35.05
N HIS A 637 7.65 23.64 -34.22
CA HIS A 637 7.56 23.41 -32.79
C HIS A 637 6.73 22.15 -32.48
N LYS A 638 7.30 21.26 -31.66
CA LYS A 638 6.65 20.01 -31.24
C LYS A 638 6.69 19.88 -29.74
N VAL A 639 5.57 19.50 -29.18
CA VAL A 639 5.40 19.26 -27.74
C VAL A 639 5.45 17.75 -27.49
N ARG A 640 6.31 17.32 -26.59
CA ARG A 640 6.41 15.88 -26.27
C ARG A 640 5.17 15.38 -25.57
N VAL A 641 4.63 14.25 -26.04
CA VAL A 641 3.46 13.63 -25.39
C VAL A 641 3.93 12.82 -24.20
N CYS A 642 3.34 13.07 -23.04
CA CYS A 642 3.73 12.44 -21.77
C CYS A 642 2.52 12.14 -20.88
N HIS A 643 2.71 11.28 -19.90
CA HIS A 643 1.95 11.23 -18.66
C HIS A 643 2.74 11.99 -17.57
N LEU A 644 2.60 13.30 -17.52
CA LEU A 644 3.35 14.15 -16.59
C LEU A 644 2.53 14.50 -15.36
N LEU A 645 1.24 14.78 -15.56
CA LEU A 645 0.34 15.30 -14.54
C LEU A 645 -0.25 14.18 -13.68
N GLU A 646 0.55 13.16 -13.33
CA GLU A 646 0.13 12.08 -12.45
C GLU A 646 0.54 12.36 -11.01
N ASP A 647 -0.26 11.89 -10.08
CA ASP A 647 -0.06 12.04 -8.64
C ASP A 647 0.75 10.89 -8.00
N PHE A 648 1.34 10.03 -8.83
CA PHE A 648 2.13 8.88 -8.44
C PHE A 648 3.44 8.76 -9.26
N PRO A 649 4.52 8.19 -8.67
CA PRO A 649 5.84 8.20 -9.29
C PRO A 649 6.08 7.11 -10.34
N ASP A 650 5.42 5.95 -10.24
CA ASP A 650 5.61 4.82 -11.15
C ASP A 650 4.62 4.83 -12.30
N VAL A 651 4.70 5.85 -13.13
CA VAL A 651 3.88 5.98 -14.35
C VAL A 651 4.10 4.81 -15.31
N LYS A 652 5.35 4.33 -15.42
CA LYS A 652 5.70 3.20 -16.30
C LYS A 652 5.00 1.91 -15.88
N GLY A 653 4.93 1.63 -14.59
CA GLY A 653 4.28 0.42 -14.05
C GLY A 653 2.75 0.49 -14.14
N ALA A 654 2.18 1.67 -13.88
CA ALA A 654 0.75 1.91 -13.91
C ALA A 654 0.18 1.86 -15.34
N TYR A 655 0.87 2.49 -16.31
CA TYR A 655 0.50 2.51 -17.73
C TYR A 655 1.27 1.45 -18.53
N ALA A 656 1.03 0.18 -18.22
CA ALA A 656 1.62 -0.95 -18.95
C ALA A 656 0.71 -1.37 -20.12
N TYR A 657 1.01 -0.89 -21.30
CA TYR A 657 0.25 -1.23 -22.51
C TYR A 657 0.65 -2.61 -23.06
N PRO A 658 -0.28 -3.31 -23.75
CA PRO A 658 0.01 -4.60 -24.41
C PRO A 658 0.91 -4.43 -25.64
N SER A 659 1.52 -5.54 -26.06
CA SER A 659 2.13 -5.66 -27.36
C SER A 659 1.11 -6.21 -28.37
N VAL A 660 1.08 -5.63 -29.56
CA VAL A 660 0.26 -6.11 -30.68
C VAL A 660 1.17 -6.84 -31.66
N PRO A 661 0.92 -8.12 -31.97
CA PRO A 661 1.65 -8.82 -33.03
C PRO A 661 1.12 -8.39 -34.40
N LEU A 662 2.00 -8.07 -35.32
CA LEU A 662 1.71 -8.03 -36.75
C LEU A 662 2.03 -9.39 -37.33
N VAL A 663 0.99 -10.06 -37.78
CA VAL A 663 1.10 -11.29 -38.58
C VAL A 663 0.94 -10.84 -40.03
N GLY A 664 2.00 -10.90 -40.81
CA GLY A 664 1.94 -10.45 -42.18
C GLY A 664 1.96 -11.61 -43.15
N ASP A 665 1.05 -11.57 -44.13
CA ASP A 665 1.06 -12.42 -45.32
C ASP A 665 1.80 -11.78 -46.51
N GLU A 666 2.30 -10.55 -46.39
CA GLU A 666 2.94 -9.83 -47.52
C GLU A 666 4.29 -9.20 -47.10
N ALA A 667 5.31 -9.45 -47.88
CA ALA A 667 6.63 -8.82 -47.79
C ALA A 667 6.49 -7.31 -48.00
N SER A 668 6.99 -6.50 -47.07
CA SER A 668 7.28 -5.10 -47.36
C SER A 668 8.54 -5.03 -48.22
N GLU A 669 8.63 -4.03 -49.12
CA GLU A 669 9.77 -3.89 -50.02
C GLU A 669 11.15 -3.80 -49.35
N HIS A 670 11.18 -3.58 -48.04
CA HIS A 670 12.41 -3.31 -47.27
C HIS A 670 12.67 -4.28 -46.11
N PHE A 671 11.66 -5.03 -45.65
CA PHE A 671 11.82 -6.01 -44.58
C PHE A 671 10.86 -7.19 -44.74
N VAL A 672 11.41 -8.41 -44.80
CA VAL A 672 10.61 -9.64 -44.76
C VAL A 672 10.15 -9.88 -43.32
N VAL A 673 8.87 -9.65 -43.04
CA VAL A 673 8.26 -10.18 -41.84
C VAL A 673 8.16 -11.69 -42.00
N HIS A 674 9.05 -12.42 -41.36
CA HIS A 674 9.04 -13.89 -41.44
C HIS A 674 7.73 -14.40 -40.82
N PRO A 675 6.93 -15.22 -41.51
CA PRO A 675 5.65 -15.72 -40.98
C PRO A 675 5.79 -16.44 -39.62
N ALA A 676 6.96 -16.97 -39.32
CA ALA A 676 7.27 -17.64 -38.05
C ALA A 676 7.82 -16.69 -36.95
N ARG A 677 8.01 -15.39 -37.22
CA ARG A 677 8.52 -14.42 -36.24
C ARG A 677 7.74 -13.11 -36.34
N PRO A 678 6.63 -12.98 -35.61
CA PRO A 678 5.80 -11.79 -35.64
C PRO A 678 6.59 -10.58 -35.13
N VAL A 679 6.38 -9.43 -35.75
CA VAL A 679 6.84 -8.14 -35.24
C VAL A 679 5.84 -7.66 -34.20
N TRP A 680 6.36 -7.25 -33.06
CA TRP A 680 5.56 -6.75 -31.96
C TRP A 680 5.68 -5.24 -31.85
N VAL A 681 4.56 -4.56 -31.79
CA VAL A 681 4.47 -3.13 -31.53
C VAL A 681 3.84 -2.89 -30.18
N ARG A 682 4.48 -2.08 -29.34
CA ARG A 682 4.03 -1.81 -27.99
C ARG A 682 4.18 -0.34 -27.62
N PRO A 683 3.09 0.40 -27.40
CA PRO A 683 3.16 1.69 -26.71
C PRO A 683 3.69 1.52 -25.29
N TYR A 684 4.48 2.47 -24.83
CA TYR A 684 4.96 2.46 -23.44
C TYR A 684 5.19 3.87 -22.92
N CYS A 685 5.15 4.00 -21.60
CA CYS A 685 5.54 5.20 -20.90
C CYS A 685 6.93 5.00 -20.29
N SER A 686 7.82 5.95 -20.51
CA SER A 686 9.16 5.92 -19.90
C SER A 686 9.10 6.26 -18.40
N ALA A 687 10.18 6.03 -17.66
CA ALA A 687 10.28 6.43 -16.25
C ALA A 687 10.18 7.96 -16.03
N SER A 688 10.40 8.77 -17.07
CA SER A 688 10.21 10.22 -17.06
C SER A 688 8.77 10.65 -17.38
N GLY A 689 7.89 9.71 -17.72
CA GLY A 689 6.52 9.98 -18.15
C GLY A 689 6.36 10.14 -19.66
N ALA A 690 7.46 10.20 -20.44
CA ALA A 690 7.37 10.39 -21.89
C ALA A 690 6.80 9.16 -22.59
N MET A 691 5.86 9.39 -23.51
CA MET A 691 5.23 8.36 -24.32
C MET A 691 6.09 8.00 -25.53
N ALA A 692 6.13 6.74 -25.85
CA ALA A 692 6.83 6.18 -27.00
C ALA A 692 6.20 4.85 -27.42
N MET A 693 6.66 4.35 -28.57
CA MET A 693 6.29 3.03 -29.08
C MET A 693 7.56 2.22 -29.31
N ASN A 694 7.54 0.98 -28.87
CA ASN A 694 8.63 0.03 -29.12
C ASN A 694 8.22 -0.96 -30.22
N VAL A 695 9.13 -1.20 -31.16
CA VAL A 695 8.95 -2.16 -32.25
C VAL A 695 10.02 -3.23 -32.13
N VAL A 696 9.64 -4.48 -32.01
CA VAL A 696 10.55 -5.60 -31.70
C VAL A 696 10.23 -6.85 -32.54
N ASP A 697 11.25 -7.47 -33.12
CA ASP A 697 11.18 -8.83 -33.64
C ASP A 697 11.33 -9.85 -32.49
N ARG A 698 10.39 -10.76 -32.34
CA ARG A 698 10.48 -11.87 -31.37
C ARG A 698 10.50 -13.22 -32.03
#